data_1d01f180d67a0b16ec9dc69f5937a721
#
_entry.id   1d01f180d67a0b16ec9dc69f5937a721
#
_cell.length_a   1.000
_cell.length_b   1.000
_cell.length_c   1.000
_cell.angle_alpha   90.00
_cell.angle_beta   90.00
_cell.angle_gamma   90.00
#
_symmetry.space_group_name_H-M   'P 1'
#
loop_
_entity.id
_entity.type
_entity.pdbx_description
1 polymer ?
#
loop_
_entity_poly.entity_id
_entity_poly.type
_entity_poly.pdbx_seq_one_letter_code
_entity_poly.pdbx_strand_id
1 'polypeptide(L)'
;MNTWSRRALFAAGFSLTVTSAAFAALSDVDPGPYTFATGGYPMWYKDSLNQSLELCQSRATSTRAPGAPGAPAYMCTLLPEPGIYDDALPLVFPDNWPPEMFWFLAETSIPQVGNSGYELEVYVAGVEAAFAAENPVDGDQQSFARIRIRASVPRTGTYTITHPYGVETVNVTTAGRRAINITRDIGIGAPGNFQGALAGAIGPWLKGVGGPYTEVNPDTGSTETYIGDPNITEAVTGSPFNTNFVRIDGPAGIIQTNAFTVSGKVLDQRAQTPVTLERATYSRNATGTRTEVFAKAPIGASLCMRNGLALVGTPPSPCQFTLTADNNGLFFHQQFGQDAPPAIVVVTASNNIGGTQPTALSSKLTDVVKVSTARYDWANKRLLIEARSSDEVAIPDMLAQGYGRLSKSGTLQSITVNDVAQPPATVTVKSAHGGTDVEPVIVVGNAPVEADNQPPLAQADVGSTSVGVPITLNLLQNDSDPDGNVPLTISDLTQPGTGLGGVVLNGTTSVTYTPPAGATQPLVATFSYRAVDAKGLKSEPATITINVAPNQVPTANPETVATLGVPLTINVLANDTDPEGNVPLVVAAVTQPAAGRGTVSTDGASVTYTPPATVTAAFTTTFTYQARDSLGALSTPGTVTVNVSPRPAAETFAVTAATVTARSNNRYNWDISGTSSVTTGNVVTVRVTTTTGVQTLGTATVPVTGRWRLAVSNSTTIIPTAAPTATITTSPGTTRTVNVVVQ
;
A
#
# COMPACT_ATOMS: atom_id res chain seq x y z
N MET A 1 11.19 -23.16 -9.34
CA MET A 1 11.65 -21.82 -8.94
C MET A 1 10.94 -20.79 -9.80
N ASN A 2 9.82 -20.29 -9.34
CA ASN A 2 9.06 -19.27 -10.06
C ASN A 2 9.16 -17.95 -9.31
N THR A 3 9.88 -17.03 -9.89
CA THR A 3 9.94 -15.64 -9.45
C THR A 3 8.52 -15.03 -9.50
N TRP A 4 7.99 -14.70 -8.36
CA TRP A 4 6.74 -13.97 -8.19
C TRP A 4 6.97 -12.52 -8.59
N SER A 5 6.53 -12.15 -9.78
CA SER A 5 6.57 -10.74 -10.19
C SER A 5 5.44 -9.98 -9.50
N ARG A 6 5.80 -9.16 -8.54
CA ARG A 6 4.95 -8.16 -7.89
C ARG A 6 4.61 -7.05 -8.88
N ARG A 7 3.38 -6.96 -9.31
CA ARG A 7 2.80 -5.75 -9.92
C ARG A 7 1.41 -5.58 -9.34
N ALA A 8 1.27 -4.59 -8.46
CA ALA A 8 -0.03 -4.06 -8.07
C ALA A 8 -0.63 -3.34 -9.29
N LEU A 9 -1.67 -3.93 -9.90
CA LEU A 9 -2.52 -3.24 -10.85
C LEU A 9 -3.79 -2.80 -10.12
N PHE A 10 -4.01 -1.50 -10.09
CA PHE A 10 -5.30 -0.91 -9.73
C PHE A 10 -6.35 -1.45 -10.71
N ALA A 11 -7.26 -2.28 -10.23
CA ALA A 11 -8.42 -2.74 -10.99
C ALA A 11 -9.64 -1.95 -10.52
N ALA A 12 -10.26 -1.28 -11.48
CA ALA A 12 -11.52 -0.56 -11.30
C ALA A 12 -12.62 -1.50 -10.81
N GLY A 13 -13.33 -1.09 -9.76
CA GLY A 13 -14.35 -1.88 -9.11
C GLY A 13 -15.59 -2.11 -9.98
N PHE A 14 -15.98 -3.37 -10.06
CA PHE A 14 -17.37 -3.75 -10.32
C PHE A 14 -17.99 -4.21 -8.98
N SER A 15 -18.93 -3.42 -8.49
CA SER A 15 -19.68 -3.72 -7.27
C SER A 15 -20.74 -4.80 -7.60
N LEU A 16 -20.48 -6.04 -7.18
CA LEU A 16 -21.55 -7.03 -7.02
C LEU A 16 -21.89 -7.11 -5.53
N THR A 17 -23.08 -6.66 -5.18
CA THR A 17 -23.64 -6.88 -3.84
C THR A 17 -24.04 -8.35 -3.69
N VAL A 18 -23.17 -9.12 -3.04
CA VAL A 18 -23.54 -10.41 -2.47
C VAL A 18 -23.81 -10.15 -0.99
N THR A 19 -25.08 -10.24 -0.59
CA THR A 19 -25.48 -10.32 0.81
C THR A 19 -25.14 -11.71 1.34
N SER A 20 -23.89 -11.94 1.72
CA SER A 20 -23.54 -13.05 2.59
C SER A 20 -23.69 -12.56 4.03
N ALA A 21 -24.44 -13.30 4.84
CA ALA A 21 -24.38 -13.13 6.29
C ALA A 21 -22.89 -13.24 6.70
N ALA A 22 -22.33 -12.16 7.16
CA ALA A 22 -20.96 -12.12 7.63
C ALA A 22 -20.90 -12.91 8.95
N PHE A 23 -20.56 -14.18 8.89
CA PHE A 23 -19.97 -14.83 10.05
C PHE A 23 -18.60 -14.20 10.23
N ALA A 24 -18.35 -13.56 11.39
CA ALA A 24 -17.03 -13.07 11.74
C ALA A 24 -16.06 -14.26 11.69
N ALA A 25 -15.22 -14.29 10.70
CA ALA A 25 -14.35 -15.42 10.41
C ALA A 25 -13.18 -15.50 11.40
N LEU A 26 -12.61 -14.34 11.75
CA LEU A 26 -11.70 -14.15 12.87
C LEU A 26 -12.46 -13.45 14.01
N SER A 27 -12.16 -13.85 15.25
CA SER A 27 -12.85 -13.32 16.43
C SER A 27 -12.06 -12.24 17.14
N ASP A 28 -10.73 -12.27 17.05
CA ASP A 28 -9.87 -11.40 17.85
C ASP A 28 -8.45 -11.32 17.27
N VAL A 29 -7.71 -10.30 17.68
CA VAL A 29 -6.31 -10.07 17.38
C VAL A 29 -5.58 -9.56 18.61
N ASP A 30 -4.29 -9.84 18.73
CA ASP A 30 -3.44 -9.33 19.78
C ASP A 30 -3.61 -7.81 19.93
N PRO A 31 -4.00 -7.31 21.12
CA PRO A 31 -4.19 -5.88 21.34
C PRO A 31 -2.87 -5.08 21.43
N GLY A 32 -1.72 -5.77 21.46
CA GLY A 32 -0.41 -5.14 21.68
C GLY A 32 -0.10 -4.90 23.18
N PRO A 33 1.00 -4.20 23.49
CA PRO A 33 1.88 -3.45 22.59
C PRO A 33 2.72 -4.34 21.68
N TYR A 34 2.89 -3.93 20.43
CA TYR A 34 3.68 -4.66 19.45
C TYR A 34 5.16 -4.35 19.62
N THR A 35 6.02 -5.35 19.45
CA THR A 35 7.46 -5.24 19.68
C THR A 35 8.26 -5.59 18.44
N PHE A 36 9.53 -5.21 18.42
CA PHE A 36 10.45 -5.60 17.33
C PHE A 36 10.69 -7.11 17.24
N ALA A 37 10.43 -7.88 18.33
CA ALA A 37 10.49 -9.33 18.29
C ALA A 37 9.46 -9.94 17.31
N THR A 38 8.34 -9.27 17.09
CA THR A 38 7.34 -9.63 16.09
C THR A 38 7.38 -8.71 14.85
N GLY A 39 8.46 -7.93 14.67
CA GLY A 39 8.55 -6.94 13.60
C GLY A 39 7.52 -5.81 13.70
N GLY A 40 6.97 -5.55 14.89
CA GLY A 40 5.91 -4.57 15.09
C GLY A 40 4.50 -5.07 14.71
N TYR A 41 4.36 -6.39 14.48
CA TYR A 41 3.06 -7.02 14.19
C TYR A 41 2.40 -7.59 15.44
N PRO A 42 1.06 -7.83 15.38
CA PRO A 42 0.36 -8.65 16.37
C PRO A 42 1.01 -10.02 16.52
N MET A 43 1.18 -10.46 17.75
CA MET A 43 1.71 -11.80 17.99
C MET A 43 0.77 -12.87 17.46
N TRP A 44 -0.54 -12.68 17.58
CA TRP A 44 -1.53 -13.70 17.20
C TRP A 44 -2.82 -13.12 16.62
N TYR A 45 -3.48 -13.96 15.80
CA TYR A 45 -4.90 -13.84 15.45
C TYR A 45 -5.67 -15.06 15.95
N LYS A 46 -6.95 -14.87 16.29
CA LYS A 46 -7.84 -15.90 16.82
C LYS A 46 -9.04 -16.10 15.91
N ASP A 47 -9.37 -17.36 15.67
CA ASP A 47 -10.57 -17.71 14.92
C ASP A 47 -11.84 -17.77 15.80
N SER A 48 -12.99 -17.96 15.18
CA SER A 48 -14.28 -18.09 15.85
C SER A 48 -14.43 -19.35 16.71
N LEU A 49 -13.50 -20.30 16.63
CA LEU A 49 -13.42 -21.49 17.49
C LEU A 49 -12.42 -21.32 18.64
N ASN A 50 -11.98 -20.08 18.93
CA ASN A 50 -10.98 -19.75 19.96
C ASN A 50 -9.59 -20.35 19.74
N GLN A 51 -9.24 -20.75 18.51
CA GLN A 51 -7.88 -21.18 18.18
C GLN A 51 -7.06 -19.95 17.80
N SER A 52 -6.03 -19.64 18.57
CA SER A 52 -5.05 -18.61 18.24
C SER A 52 -3.89 -19.20 17.45
N LEU A 53 -3.50 -18.51 16.38
CA LEU A 53 -2.27 -18.76 15.66
C LEU A 53 -1.33 -17.57 15.84
N GLU A 54 -0.07 -17.84 16.13
CA GLU A 54 0.96 -16.81 16.26
C GLU A 54 1.62 -16.50 14.90
N LEU A 55 2.20 -15.32 14.79
CA LEU A 55 3.01 -14.96 13.61
C LEU A 55 4.14 -15.99 13.45
N CYS A 56 4.12 -16.70 12.32
CA CYS A 56 4.93 -17.89 12.13
C CYS A 56 6.39 -17.53 11.78
N GLN A 57 7.24 -17.44 12.81
CA GLN A 57 8.65 -17.05 12.73
C GLN A 57 9.61 -18.22 12.91
N SER A 58 9.08 -19.41 13.22
CA SER A 58 9.89 -20.59 13.54
C SER A 58 10.59 -21.15 12.32
N ARG A 59 11.83 -21.56 12.50
CA ARG A 59 12.62 -22.32 11.52
C ARG A 59 12.57 -23.82 11.75
N ALA A 60 11.61 -24.32 12.53
CA ALA A 60 11.36 -25.75 12.64
C ALA A 60 11.08 -26.34 11.26
N THR A 61 11.69 -27.48 10.98
CA THR A 61 11.53 -28.18 9.70
C THR A 61 10.61 -29.37 9.83
N SER A 62 9.86 -29.67 8.79
CA SER A 62 9.01 -30.85 8.73
C SER A 62 9.85 -32.16 8.78
N THR A 63 9.46 -33.03 9.68
CA THR A 63 10.01 -34.40 9.71
C THR A 63 9.34 -35.32 8.69
N ARG A 64 8.26 -34.87 8.04
CA ARG A 64 7.46 -35.64 7.05
C ARG A 64 7.88 -35.39 5.61
N ALA A 65 8.47 -34.21 5.33
CA ALA A 65 8.95 -33.83 4.02
C ALA A 65 10.43 -33.41 4.11
N PRO A 66 11.36 -34.18 3.50
CA PRO A 66 12.75 -33.77 3.50
C PRO A 66 12.93 -32.50 2.66
N GLY A 67 13.59 -31.51 3.24
CA GLY A 67 14.02 -30.29 2.50
C GLY A 67 15.11 -30.63 1.48
N ALA A 68 15.24 -29.80 0.46
CA ALA A 68 16.37 -29.85 -0.47
C ALA A 68 17.56 -29.02 0.06
N PRO A 69 18.79 -29.26 -0.35
CA PRO A 69 19.91 -28.39 -0.03
C PRO A 69 19.64 -26.93 -0.45
N GLY A 70 19.72 -26.01 0.49
CA GLY A 70 19.40 -24.57 0.28
C GLY A 70 17.90 -24.23 0.20
N ALA A 71 17.02 -25.22 0.45
CA ALA A 71 15.57 -25.00 0.56
C ALA A 71 15.02 -25.90 1.68
N PRO A 72 15.20 -25.51 2.94
CA PRO A 72 14.69 -26.27 4.08
C PRO A 72 13.15 -26.35 4.05
N ALA A 73 12.61 -27.50 4.46
CA ALA A 73 11.16 -27.69 4.57
C ALA A 73 10.62 -27.06 5.86
N TYR A 74 10.66 -25.74 5.96
CA TYR A 74 10.17 -25.03 7.14
C TYR A 74 8.67 -25.24 7.37
N MET A 75 8.27 -25.31 8.64
CA MET A 75 6.86 -25.36 9.05
C MET A 75 6.18 -23.98 8.97
N CYS A 76 6.96 -22.91 8.96
CA CYS A 76 6.52 -21.57 8.64
C CYS A 76 6.92 -21.21 7.19
N THR A 77 6.06 -20.50 6.50
CA THR A 77 6.38 -20.00 5.15
C THR A 77 7.34 -18.81 5.27
N LEU A 78 8.63 -19.10 5.34
CA LEU A 78 9.72 -18.12 5.36
C LEU A 78 10.35 -18.10 3.96
N LEU A 79 10.24 -16.97 3.25
CA LEU A 79 10.71 -16.82 1.88
C LEU A 79 12.00 -15.99 1.85
N PRO A 80 13.19 -16.61 1.70
CA PRO A 80 14.44 -15.86 1.54
C PRO A 80 14.38 -14.93 0.32
N GLU A 81 14.82 -13.68 0.50
CA GLU A 81 14.88 -12.69 -0.55
C GLU A 81 16.24 -11.99 -0.54
N PRO A 82 17.04 -12.09 -1.62
CA PRO A 82 18.39 -11.56 -1.66
C PRO A 82 18.46 -10.07 -1.31
N GLY A 83 19.25 -9.72 -0.29
CA GLY A 83 19.45 -8.36 0.17
C GLY A 83 18.38 -7.82 1.14
N ILE A 84 17.35 -8.63 1.45
CA ILE A 84 16.28 -8.27 2.38
C ILE A 84 16.23 -9.28 3.53
N TYR A 85 16.09 -10.57 3.22
CA TYR A 85 15.99 -11.63 4.20
C TYR A 85 16.84 -12.85 3.82
N ASP A 86 17.73 -13.24 4.73
CA ASP A 86 18.59 -14.44 4.66
C ASP A 86 18.20 -15.37 5.81
N ASP A 87 17.69 -16.55 5.52
CA ASP A 87 17.27 -17.53 6.52
C ASP A 87 18.44 -18.25 7.23
N ALA A 88 19.66 -18.08 6.75
CA ALA A 88 20.88 -18.49 7.45
C ALA A 88 21.28 -17.54 8.59
N LEU A 89 20.66 -16.36 8.66
CA LEU A 89 20.88 -15.35 9.70
C LEU A 89 19.67 -15.28 10.65
N PRO A 90 19.86 -14.75 11.87
CA PRO A 90 18.75 -14.49 12.78
C PRO A 90 17.71 -13.56 12.21
N LEU A 91 16.43 -13.76 12.56
CA LEU A 91 15.39 -12.78 12.34
C LEU A 91 15.65 -11.55 13.22
N VAL A 92 15.91 -10.41 12.59
CA VAL A 92 16.16 -9.12 13.26
C VAL A 92 15.46 -8.03 12.47
N PHE A 93 14.43 -7.45 13.07
CA PHE A 93 13.72 -6.35 12.43
C PHE A 93 14.47 -5.02 12.61
N PRO A 94 14.60 -4.18 11.55
CA PRO A 94 14.19 -4.44 10.15
C PRO A 94 15.30 -5.09 9.29
N ASP A 95 16.53 -5.28 9.78
CA ASP A 95 17.74 -5.55 8.99
C ASP A 95 17.76 -6.92 8.30
N ASN A 96 17.14 -7.94 8.90
CA ASN A 96 17.01 -9.29 8.35
C ASN A 96 15.61 -9.83 8.64
N TRP A 97 14.62 -9.34 7.92
CA TRP A 97 13.23 -9.66 8.15
C TRP A 97 12.51 -9.96 6.83
N PRO A 98 11.68 -11.03 6.76
CA PRO A 98 10.92 -11.32 5.55
C PRO A 98 9.96 -10.20 5.19
N PRO A 99 9.82 -9.84 3.92
CA PRO A 99 8.87 -8.82 3.50
C PRO A 99 7.40 -9.26 3.63
N GLU A 100 7.16 -10.59 3.66
CA GLU A 100 5.85 -11.20 3.90
C GLU A 100 5.99 -12.33 4.92
N MET A 101 5.05 -12.40 5.87
CA MET A 101 4.93 -13.47 6.86
C MET A 101 3.46 -13.83 7.05
N PHE A 102 3.21 -14.94 7.73
CA PHE A 102 1.85 -15.46 7.84
C PHE A 102 1.54 -15.91 9.26
N TRP A 103 0.34 -15.62 9.72
CA TRP A 103 -0.29 -16.33 10.84
C TRP A 103 -0.93 -17.62 10.35
N PHE A 104 -1.50 -17.55 9.14
CA PHE A 104 -2.20 -18.65 8.50
C PHE A 104 -2.01 -18.56 6.99
N LEU A 105 -1.71 -19.69 6.37
CA LEU A 105 -1.68 -19.81 4.91
C LEU A 105 -2.17 -21.22 4.52
N ALA A 106 -3.14 -21.28 3.64
CA ALA A 106 -3.61 -22.52 3.01
C ALA A 106 -3.59 -22.33 1.49
N GLU A 107 -2.91 -23.23 0.81
CA GLU A 107 -2.73 -23.17 -0.64
C GLU A 107 -3.09 -24.48 -1.32
N THR A 108 -3.60 -24.39 -2.53
CA THR A 108 -3.77 -25.54 -3.40
C THR A 108 -3.75 -25.15 -4.87
N SER A 109 -3.50 -26.13 -5.72
CA SER A 109 -3.57 -26.02 -7.18
C SER A 109 -4.19 -27.28 -7.78
N ILE A 110 -4.67 -27.19 -9.00
CA ILE A 110 -5.15 -28.33 -9.79
C ILE A 110 -4.44 -28.24 -11.14
N PRO A 111 -3.43 -29.07 -11.40
CA PRO A 111 -2.73 -29.06 -12.68
C PRO A 111 -3.67 -29.47 -13.82
N GLN A 112 -3.42 -28.94 -15.00
CA GLN A 112 -4.17 -29.33 -16.18
C GLN A 112 -3.92 -30.81 -16.53
N VAL A 113 -4.96 -31.50 -16.97
CA VAL A 113 -4.84 -32.86 -17.52
C VAL A 113 -4.52 -32.75 -19.01
N GLY A 114 -3.36 -33.21 -19.43
CA GLY A 114 -2.86 -33.09 -20.80
C GLY A 114 -2.77 -31.60 -21.21
N ASN A 115 -3.26 -31.29 -22.42
CA ASN A 115 -3.29 -29.91 -22.97
C ASN A 115 -4.70 -29.30 -22.86
N SER A 116 -5.44 -29.59 -21.80
CA SER A 116 -6.82 -29.12 -21.66
C SER A 116 -6.95 -27.60 -21.55
N GLY A 117 -5.90 -26.90 -21.07
CA GLY A 117 -5.98 -25.47 -20.73
C GLY A 117 -6.93 -25.17 -19.57
N TYR A 118 -7.37 -26.21 -18.83
CA TYR A 118 -8.24 -26.10 -17.67
C TYR A 118 -7.48 -26.49 -16.41
N GLU A 119 -7.18 -25.51 -15.57
CA GLU A 119 -6.39 -25.68 -14.36
C GLU A 119 -6.76 -24.63 -13.32
N LEU A 120 -6.54 -24.96 -12.07
CA LEU A 120 -6.39 -23.99 -11.00
C LEU A 120 -4.89 -23.75 -10.79
N GLU A 121 -4.37 -22.63 -11.28
CA GLU A 121 -2.95 -22.29 -11.10
C GLU A 121 -2.64 -22.11 -9.62
N VAL A 122 -3.52 -21.44 -8.88
CA VAL A 122 -3.38 -21.25 -7.44
C VAL A 122 -4.72 -20.85 -6.81
N TYR A 123 -4.98 -21.42 -5.65
CA TYR A 123 -5.87 -20.92 -4.62
C TYR A 123 -5.05 -20.60 -3.39
N VAL A 124 -5.24 -19.42 -2.82
CA VAL A 124 -4.62 -18.99 -1.55
C VAL A 124 -5.70 -18.49 -0.63
N ALA A 125 -5.66 -18.93 0.61
CA ALA A 125 -6.38 -18.35 1.73
C ALA A 125 -5.38 -18.09 2.86
N GLY A 126 -5.19 -16.84 3.26
CA GLY A 126 -4.15 -16.49 4.22
C GLY A 126 -4.50 -15.28 5.07
N VAL A 127 -3.86 -15.20 6.24
CA VAL A 127 -3.75 -13.99 7.04
C VAL A 127 -2.29 -13.58 7.02
N GLU A 128 -2.02 -12.51 6.33
CA GLU A 128 -0.67 -12.09 5.93
C GLU A 128 -0.23 -10.85 6.69
N ALA A 129 1.05 -10.81 7.02
CA ALA A 129 1.82 -9.67 7.48
C ALA A 129 2.68 -9.18 6.30
N ALA A 130 2.58 -7.92 5.94
CA ALA A 130 3.36 -7.29 4.88
C ALA A 130 3.64 -5.81 5.21
N PHE A 131 4.49 -5.17 4.41
CA PHE A 131 4.83 -3.76 4.55
C PHE A 131 4.21 -2.95 3.41
N ALA A 132 3.74 -1.73 3.69
CA ALA A 132 3.14 -0.85 2.69
C ALA A 132 4.14 -0.48 1.57
N ALA A 133 5.42 -0.32 1.90
CA ALA A 133 6.51 -0.02 0.98
C ALA A 133 7.21 -1.28 0.41
N GLU A 134 6.63 -2.47 0.58
CA GLU A 134 7.15 -3.78 0.14
C GLU A 134 8.42 -4.26 0.87
N ASN A 135 9.20 -3.38 1.51
CA ASN A 135 10.38 -3.73 2.29
C ASN A 135 10.11 -3.56 3.79
N PRO A 136 10.83 -4.29 4.67
CA PRO A 136 10.72 -4.13 6.11
C PRO A 136 11.12 -2.71 6.56
N VAL A 137 10.12 -1.92 6.95
CA VAL A 137 10.29 -0.54 7.46
C VAL A 137 9.38 -0.37 8.67
N ASP A 138 9.94 0.17 9.75
CA ASP A 138 9.16 0.45 10.96
C ASP A 138 8.09 1.53 10.70
N GLY A 139 6.86 1.25 11.14
CA GLY A 139 5.70 2.07 10.90
C GLY A 139 4.91 1.72 9.63
N ASP A 140 5.42 0.84 8.76
CA ASP A 140 4.77 0.43 7.50
C ASP A 140 4.03 -0.92 7.59
N GLN A 141 3.95 -1.52 8.78
CA GLN A 141 3.37 -2.84 9.00
C GLN A 141 1.87 -2.86 8.69
N GLN A 142 1.45 -3.79 7.86
CA GLN A 142 0.06 -4.05 7.50
C GLN A 142 -0.28 -5.53 7.68
N SER A 143 -1.53 -5.82 8.02
CA SER A 143 -2.06 -7.17 7.98
C SER A 143 -3.39 -7.21 7.24
N PHE A 144 -3.63 -8.30 6.56
CA PHE A 144 -4.87 -8.49 5.80
C PHE A 144 -5.22 -9.97 5.64
N ALA A 145 -6.51 -10.22 5.44
CA ALA A 145 -7.02 -11.52 5.06
C ALA A 145 -7.10 -11.61 3.54
N ARG A 146 -6.42 -12.59 2.94
CA ARG A 146 -6.34 -12.78 1.49
C ARG A 146 -7.11 -14.00 1.03
N ILE A 147 -7.94 -13.82 0.01
CA ILE A 147 -8.40 -14.89 -0.87
C ILE A 147 -7.90 -14.60 -2.28
N ARG A 148 -7.11 -15.50 -2.83
CA ARG A 148 -6.62 -15.40 -4.21
C ARG A 148 -6.98 -16.66 -4.99
N ILE A 149 -7.58 -16.46 -6.19
CA ILE A 149 -7.95 -17.54 -7.10
C ILE A 149 -7.45 -17.18 -8.49
N ARG A 150 -6.58 -17.99 -9.04
CA ARG A 150 -6.11 -17.87 -10.42
C ARG A 150 -6.34 -19.17 -11.14
N ALA A 151 -7.16 -19.12 -12.20
CA ALA A 151 -7.45 -20.31 -12.99
C ALA A 151 -7.41 -20.00 -14.48
N SER A 152 -6.88 -20.93 -15.23
CA SER A 152 -6.90 -20.97 -16.69
C SER A 152 -8.13 -21.76 -17.12
N VAL A 153 -8.96 -21.22 -17.99
CA VAL A 153 -10.16 -21.90 -18.48
C VAL A 153 -10.23 -21.89 -20.01
N PRO A 154 -10.54 -23.03 -20.64
CA PRO A 154 -10.50 -23.16 -22.10
C PRO A 154 -11.75 -22.66 -22.82
N ARG A 155 -12.80 -22.27 -22.09
CA ARG A 155 -14.09 -21.84 -22.65
C ARG A 155 -14.62 -20.60 -21.95
N THR A 156 -15.31 -19.76 -22.70
CA THR A 156 -16.08 -18.63 -22.17
C THR A 156 -17.37 -19.08 -21.50
N GLY A 157 -17.89 -18.28 -20.59
CA GLY A 157 -19.15 -18.50 -19.89
C GLY A 157 -19.02 -18.34 -18.38
N THR A 158 -20.04 -18.72 -17.67
CA THR A 158 -20.11 -18.58 -16.21
C THR A 158 -19.46 -19.77 -15.52
N TYR A 159 -18.52 -19.47 -14.64
CA TYR A 159 -17.84 -20.41 -13.76
C TYR A 159 -18.22 -20.12 -12.31
N THR A 160 -18.51 -21.18 -11.56
CA THR A 160 -18.74 -21.13 -10.12
C THR A 160 -17.57 -21.80 -9.42
N ILE A 161 -16.90 -21.05 -8.54
CA ILE A 161 -15.77 -21.53 -7.75
C ILE A 161 -16.24 -21.68 -6.31
N THR A 162 -16.37 -22.91 -5.85
CA THR A 162 -16.65 -23.23 -4.44
C THR A 162 -15.34 -23.50 -3.75
N HIS A 163 -15.09 -22.81 -2.66
CA HIS A 163 -13.86 -22.94 -1.89
C HIS A 163 -14.15 -22.93 -0.38
N PRO A 164 -13.18 -23.22 0.51
CA PRO A 164 -13.44 -23.36 1.95
C PRO A 164 -14.13 -22.17 2.61
N TYR A 165 -13.96 -20.98 2.10
CA TYR A 165 -14.46 -19.74 2.69
C TYR A 165 -15.54 -19.03 1.86
N GLY A 166 -16.12 -19.72 0.87
CA GLY A 166 -17.20 -19.12 0.10
C GLY A 166 -17.40 -19.69 -1.30
N VAL A 167 -18.17 -18.96 -2.07
CA VAL A 167 -18.49 -19.28 -3.47
C VAL A 167 -18.32 -18.02 -4.31
N GLU A 168 -17.54 -18.13 -5.39
CA GLU A 168 -17.34 -17.05 -6.36
C GLU A 168 -18.01 -17.43 -7.68
N THR A 169 -18.66 -16.47 -8.31
CA THR A 169 -19.22 -16.64 -9.65
C THR A 169 -18.60 -15.64 -10.61
N VAL A 170 -18.00 -16.14 -11.67
CA VAL A 170 -17.28 -15.33 -12.64
C VAL A 170 -17.81 -15.59 -14.04
N ASN A 171 -18.17 -14.54 -14.76
CA ASN A 171 -18.52 -14.64 -16.17
C ASN A 171 -17.27 -14.35 -17.03
N VAL A 172 -16.66 -15.41 -17.54
CA VAL A 172 -15.45 -15.32 -18.39
C VAL A 172 -15.85 -14.98 -19.81
N THR A 173 -15.45 -13.81 -20.26
CA THR A 173 -15.71 -13.33 -21.64
C THR A 173 -14.58 -13.67 -22.61
N THR A 174 -13.36 -13.91 -22.12
CA THR A 174 -12.21 -14.34 -22.90
C THR A 174 -11.57 -15.54 -22.22
N ALA A 175 -11.59 -16.70 -22.87
CA ALA A 175 -10.95 -17.91 -22.38
C ALA A 175 -9.43 -17.84 -22.51
N GLY A 176 -8.72 -18.60 -21.71
CA GLY A 176 -7.27 -18.71 -21.77
C GLY A 176 -6.60 -18.73 -20.40
N ARG A 177 -5.29 -18.46 -20.40
CA ARG A 177 -4.49 -18.44 -19.19
C ARG A 177 -4.97 -17.33 -18.25
N ARG A 178 -5.18 -17.67 -16.96
CA ARG A 178 -5.64 -16.74 -15.91
C ARG A 178 -6.90 -15.95 -16.27
N ALA A 179 -7.78 -16.55 -17.08
CA ALA A 179 -9.04 -15.93 -17.41
C ALA A 179 -9.94 -15.71 -16.17
N ILE A 180 -9.68 -16.45 -15.10
CA ILE A 180 -10.18 -16.17 -13.76
C ILE A 180 -9.00 -15.69 -12.91
N ASN A 181 -9.09 -14.46 -12.42
CA ASN A 181 -8.05 -13.86 -11.59
C ASN A 181 -8.73 -12.99 -10.53
N ILE A 182 -8.93 -13.57 -9.36
CA ILE A 182 -9.56 -12.92 -8.20
C ILE A 182 -8.49 -12.74 -7.13
N THR A 183 -8.39 -11.55 -6.58
CA THR A 183 -7.63 -11.28 -5.37
C THR A 183 -8.48 -10.36 -4.50
N ARG A 184 -8.72 -10.79 -3.26
CA ARG A 184 -9.41 -10.03 -2.23
C ARG A 184 -8.50 -9.93 -1.04
N ASP A 185 -8.00 -8.75 -0.79
CA ASP A 185 -7.15 -8.43 0.34
C ASP A 185 -7.97 -7.52 1.27
N ILE A 186 -8.55 -8.09 2.32
CA ILE A 186 -9.40 -7.39 3.27
C ILE A 186 -8.58 -7.02 4.50
N GLY A 187 -8.58 -5.74 4.83
CA GLY A 187 -7.83 -5.20 5.97
C GLY A 187 -6.62 -4.36 5.58
N ILE A 188 -6.24 -4.31 4.30
CA ILE A 188 -5.25 -3.35 3.83
C ILE A 188 -5.79 -1.95 4.14
N GLY A 189 -5.06 -1.20 4.95
CA GLY A 189 -5.46 0.12 5.39
C GLY A 189 -4.26 0.96 5.82
N ALA A 190 -4.46 1.84 6.79
CA ALA A 190 -3.34 2.58 7.36
C ALA A 190 -2.39 1.61 8.10
N PRO A 191 -1.06 1.77 7.94
CA PRO A 191 -0.08 1.00 8.71
C PRO A 191 -0.37 1.06 10.22
N GLY A 192 -0.15 -0.06 10.91
CA GLY A 192 -0.43 -0.20 12.34
C GLY A 192 -1.89 -0.51 12.69
N ASN A 193 -2.81 -0.55 11.71
CA ASN A 193 -4.18 -0.99 11.94
C ASN A 193 -4.36 -2.47 11.57
N PHE A 194 -4.32 -3.33 12.56
CA PHE A 194 -4.41 -4.78 12.37
C PHE A 194 -5.83 -5.36 12.56
N GLN A 195 -6.80 -4.54 12.96
CA GLN A 195 -8.20 -4.95 13.13
C GLN A 195 -8.90 -5.24 11.79
N GLY A 196 -8.39 -4.64 10.70
CA GLY A 196 -9.01 -4.75 9.38
C GLY A 196 -9.09 -6.19 8.85
N ALA A 197 -8.12 -7.05 9.17
CA ALA A 197 -8.11 -8.46 8.78
C ALA A 197 -9.29 -9.26 9.37
N LEU A 198 -9.85 -8.84 10.51
CA LEU A 198 -11.01 -9.47 11.14
C LEU A 198 -12.29 -9.38 10.27
N ALA A 199 -12.35 -8.39 9.37
CA ALA A 199 -13.47 -8.24 8.44
C ALA A 199 -13.38 -9.18 7.22
N GLY A 200 -12.30 -9.96 7.09
CA GLY A 200 -12.08 -10.91 6.02
C GLY A 200 -12.96 -12.16 6.14
N ALA A 201 -13.00 -12.97 5.08
CA ALA A 201 -13.75 -14.22 5.05
C ALA A 201 -12.99 -15.42 5.64
N ILE A 202 -11.73 -15.24 6.09
CA ILE A 202 -10.88 -16.31 6.61
C ILE A 202 -11.30 -16.68 8.03
N GLY A 203 -11.45 -17.98 8.29
CA GLY A 203 -11.77 -18.59 9.58
C GLY A 203 -13.11 -19.30 9.61
N PRO A 204 -13.27 -20.32 10.48
CA PRO A 204 -12.20 -20.96 11.27
C PRO A 204 -11.02 -21.42 10.43
N TRP A 205 -9.87 -21.66 11.09
CA TRP A 205 -8.68 -22.10 10.41
C TRP A 205 -8.86 -23.44 9.72
N LEU A 206 -8.45 -23.55 8.46
CA LEU A 206 -8.26 -24.86 7.85
C LEU A 206 -7.11 -25.57 8.53
N LYS A 207 -7.28 -26.86 8.76
CA LYS A 207 -6.30 -27.74 9.42
C LYS A 207 -6.07 -28.97 8.57
N GLY A 208 -4.85 -29.43 8.52
CA GLY A 208 -4.54 -30.71 7.94
C GLY A 208 -5.24 -31.86 8.71
N VAL A 209 -5.80 -32.83 7.98
CA VAL A 209 -6.49 -33.96 8.61
C VAL A 209 -5.51 -34.85 9.40
N GLY A 210 -4.25 -34.90 8.98
CA GLY A 210 -3.20 -35.62 9.70
C GLY A 210 -2.64 -34.90 10.93
N GLY A 211 -2.98 -33.62 11.09
CA GLY A 211 -2.52 -32.80 12.22
C GLY A 211 -3.31 -32.97 13.53
N PRO A 212 -3.00 -32.19 14.60
CA PRO A 212 -1.92 -31.20 14.64
C PRO A 212 -0.54 -31.87 14.59
N TYR A 213 0.42 -31.16 14.02
CA TYR A 213 1.81 -31.62 13.91
C TYR A 213 2.69 -30.94 14.95
N THR A 214 3.74 -31.65 15.37
CA THR A 214 4.73 -31.10 16.31
C THR A 214 6.13 -31.23 15.72
N GLU A 215 6.91 -30.15 15.80
CA GLU A 215 8.30 -30.12 15.37
C GLU A 215 9.16 -29.41 16.42
N VAL A 216 10.46 -29.69 16.38
CA VAL A 216 11.40 -29.04 17.30
C VAL A 216 11.91 -27.76 16.68
N ASN A 217 11.76 -26.66 17.39
CA ASN A 217 12.34 -25.37 17.02
C ASN A 217 13.88 -25.43 17.12
N PRO A 218 14.64 -25.21 16.04
CA PRO A 218 16.11 -25.28 16.08
C PRO A 218 16.75 -24.13 16.86
N ASP A 219 16.01 -23.08 17.18
CA ASP A 219 16.54 -21.93 17.91
C ASP A 219 16.39 -22.09 19.42
N THR A 220 15.32 -22.72 19.86
CA THR A 220 15.01 -22.87 21.29
C THR A 220 15.15 -24.32 21.80
N GLY A 221 15.06 -25.31 20.92
CA GLY A 221 14.93 -26.72 21.30
C GLY A 221 13.56 -27.10 21.84
N SER A 222 12.59 -26.19 21.83
CA SER A 222 11.21 -26.46 22.27
C SER A 222 10.40 -27.14 21.20
N THR A 223 9.45 -27.98 21.61
CA THR A 223 8.45 -28.57 20.71
C THR A 223 7.35 -27.55 20.44
N GLU A 224 7.07 -27.29 19.17
CA GLU A 224 6.04 -26.39 18.70
C GLU A 224 4.92 -27.16 18.00
N THR A 225 3.72 -26.61 18.01
CA THR A 225 2.52 -27.23 17.43
C THR A 225 2.02 -26.44 16.23
N TYR A 226 1.65 -27.16 15.17
CA TYR A 226 1.19 -26.60 13.89
C TYR A 226 -0.14 -27.22 13.49
N ILE A 227 -1.02 -26.42 12.88
CA ILE A 227 -2.34 -26.88 12.40
C ILE A 227 -2.27 -27.66 11.09
N GLY A 228 -1.16 -27.59 10.36
CA GLY A 228 -0.87 -28.27 9.09
C GLY A 228 0.61 -28.26 8.82
N ASP A 229 1.01 -28.81 7.68
CA ASP A 229 2.39 -28.82 7.19
C ASP A 229 2.43 -28.23 5.76
N PRO A 230 3.10 -27.11 5.56
CA PRO A 230 3.17 -26.48 4.23
C PRO A 230 3.99 -27.25 3.20
N ASN A 231 4.69 -28.31 3.62
CA ASN A 231 5.57 -29.08 2.77
C ASN A 231 4.93 -30.38 2.22
N ILE A 232 3.72 -30.69 2.68
CA ILE A 232 2.93 -31.82 2.18
C ILE A 232 1.54 -31.35 1.76
N THR A 233 0.96 -32.03 0.78
CA THR A 233 -0.43 -31.84 0.41
C THR A 233 -1.30 -32.87 1.08
N GLU A 234 -2.32 -32.44 1.80
CA GLU A 234 -3.25 -33.32 2.50
C GLU A 234 -4.69 -32.79 2.44
N ALA A 235 -5.63 -33.64 2.78
CA ALA A 235 -7.00 -33.21 2.97
C ALA A 235 -7.10 -32.26 4.18
N VAL A 236 -8.02 -31.31 4.10
CA VAL A 236 -8.23 -30.31 5.16
C VAL A 236 -9.63 -30.42 5.78
N THR A 237 -9.75 -29.88 6.99
CA THR A 237 -11.01 -29.69 7.72
C THR A 237 -11.03 -28.26 8.27
N GLY A 238 -12.20 -27.77 8.70
CA GLY A 238 -12.31 -26.45 9.34
C GLY A 238 -13.06 -25.42 8.50
N SER A 239 -13.48 -25.72 7.27
CA SER A 239 -14.34 -24.80 6.51
C SER A 239 -15.65 -24.53 7.27
N PRO A 240 -16.06 -23.25 7.45
CA PRO A 240 -17.31 -22.90 8.10
C PRO A 240 -18.54 -23.36 7.31
N PHE A 241 -18.35 -23.68 6.02
CA PHE A 241 -19.41 -24.12 5.11
C PHE A 241 -19.35 -25.63 4.81
N ASN A 242 -18.48 -26.36 5.50
CA ASN A 242 -18.19 -27.78 5.22
C ASN A 242 -17.71 -28.03 3.76
N THR A 243 -17.11 -27.01 3.14
CA THR A 243 -16.53 -27.06 1.79
C THR A 243 -15.02 -27.18 1.87
N ASN A 244 -14.51 -28.29 2.41
CA ASN A 244 -13.08 -28.54 2.60
C ASN A 244 -12.39 -28.92 1.27
N PHE A 245 -12.67 -28.17 0.20
CA PHE A 245 -12.15 -28.38 -1.15
C PHE A 245 -12.20 -27.09 -1.96
N VAL A 246 -11.46 -27.05 -3.07
CA VAL A 246 -11.71 -26.07 -4.15
C VAL A 246 -12.27 -26.81 -5.35
N ARG A 247 -13.40 -26.31 -5.85
CA ARG A 247 -14.08 -26.83 -7.03
C ARG A 247 -14.41 -25.71 -7.99
N ILE A 248 -14.06 -25.87 -9.24
CA ILE A 248 -14.45 -24.98 -10.32
C ILE A 248 -15.43 -25.72 -11.21
N ASP A 249 -16.65 -25.21 -11.33
CA ASP A 249 -17.73 -25.74 -12.13
C ASP A 249 -18.11 -24.74 -13.21
N GLY A 250 -18.15 -25.17 -14.47
CA GLY A 250 -18.47 -24.26 -15.57
C GLY A 250 -18.54 -24.96 -16.94
N PRO A 251 -18.57 -24.18 -18.02
CA PRO A 251 -18.72 -24.71 -19.38
C PRO A 251 -17.67 -25.73 -19.82
N ALA A 252 -16.53 -25.74 -19.17
CA ALA A 252 -15.44 -26.69 -19.43
C ALA A 252 -15.56 -28.00 -18.63
N GLY A 253 -16.57 -28.14 -17.77
CA GLY A 253 -16.74 -29.23 -16.84
C GLY A 253 -16.32 -28.86 -15.42
N ILE A 254 -16.01 -29.86 -14.61
CA ILE A 254 -15.67 -29.70 -13.21
C ILE A 254 -14.21 -30.10 -12.99
N ILE A 255 -13.46 -29.27 -12.27
CA ILE A 255 -12.20 -29.67 -11.64
C ILE A 255 -12.31 -29.42 -10.13
N GLN A 256 -11.72 -30.29 -9.33
CA GLN A 256 -11.80 -30.22 -7.88
C GLN A 256 -10.57 -30.81 -7.22
N THR A 257 -10.18 -30.24 -6.09
CA THR A 257 -9.19 -30.80 -5.18
C THR A 257 -9.58 -30.55 -3.72
N ASN A 258 -9.22 -31.48 -2.85
CA ASN A 258 -9.28 -31.32 -1.39
C ASN A 258 -7.90 -31.41 -0.75
N ALA A 259 -6.85 -31.49 -1.56
CA ALA A 259 -5.48 -31.55 -1.12
C ALA A 259 -4.89 -30.14 -1.04
N PHE A 260 -4.51 -29.73 0.15
CA PHE A 260 -3.94 -28.41 0.45
C PHE A 260 -2.59 -28.54 1.14
N THR A 261 -1.76 -27.54 1.03
CA THR A 261 -0.69 -27.26 1.97
C THR A 261 -1.21 -26.26 3.00
N VAL A 262 -0.90 -26.43 4.27
CA VAL A 262 -1.37 -25.55 5.34
C VAL A 262 -0.23 -25.18 6.26
N SER A 263 -0.02 -23.89 6.46
CA SER A 263 0.90 -23.31 7.45
C SER A 263 0.12 -22.55 8.52
N GLY A 264 0.52 -22.72 9.77
CA GLY A 264 -0.05 -21.98 10.90
C GLY A 264 0.44 -22.56 12.22
N LYS A 265 1.15 -21.75 12.98
CA LYS A 265 1.71 -22.12 14.28
C LYS A 265 0.70 -21.81 15.39
N VAL A 266 0.41 -22.79 16.23
CA VAL A 266 -0.48 -22.63 17.37
C VAL A 266 0.21 -21.79 18.45
N LEU A 267 -0.47 -20.77 18.94
CA LEU A 267 0.04 -19.90 20.00
C LEU A 267 0.34 -20.69 21.27
N ASP A 268 1.58 -20.63 21.71
CA ASP A 268 1.97 -21.10 23.04
C ASP A 268 1.74 -19.96 24.05
N GLN A 269 0.79 -20.16 24.96
CA GLN A 269 0.41 -19.14 25.95
C GLN A 269 1.36 -19.07 27.16
N ARG A 270 2.34 -19.97 27.27
CA ARG A 270 3.33 -19.88 28.35
C ARG A 270 4.21 -18.65 28.15
N ALA A 271 4.48 -17.94 29.22
CA ALA A 271 5.43 -16.83 29.18
C ALA A 271 6.81 -17.31 28.76
N GLN A 272 7.51 -16.50 27.98
CA GLN A 272 8.89 -16.75 27.60
C GLN A 272 9.83 -16.56 28.81
N THR A 273 10.92 -17.34 28.85
CA THR A 273 12.00 -17.11 29.83
C THR A 273 12.69 -15.78 29.49
N PRO A 274 12.64 -14.76 30.35
CA PRO A 274 13.29 -13.49 30.07
C PRO A 274 14.80 -13.68 29.93
N VAL A 275 15.36 -13.13 28.85
CA VAL A 275 16.81 -13.11 28.63
C VAL A 275 17.19 -11.85 27.85
N THR A 276 18.33 -11.25 28.17
CA THR A 276 18.93 -10.17 27.39
C THR A 276 20.37 -10.53 27.09
N LEU A 277 20.80 -10.31 25.84
CA LEU A 277 22.17 -10.47 25.42
C LEU A 277 22.85 -9.10 25.51
N GLU A 278 23.73 -8.92 26.51
CA GLU A 278 24.32 -7.62 26.77
C GLU A 278 25.52 -7.34 25.86
N ARG A 279 26.32 -8.36 25.56
CA ARG A 279 27.48 -8.24 24.70
C ARG A 279 27.88 -9.60 24.11
N ALA A 280 28.16 -9.62 22.80
CA ALA A 280 28.79 -10.73 22.11
C ALA A 280 29.96 -10.19 21.28
N THR A 281 31.17 -10.39 21.74
CA THR A 281 32.37 -9.80 21.14
C THR A 281 33.47 -10.84 20.94
N TYR A 282 34.39 -10.52 20.05
CA TYR A 282 35.61 -11.30 19.87
C TYR A 282 36.88 -10.45 19.83
N SER A 283 37.98 -11.07 20.13
CA SER A 283 39.32 -10.57 19.84
C SER A 283 40.09 -11.63 19.08
N ARG A 284 40.87 -11.22 18.08
CA ARG A 284 41.66 -12.12 17.24
C ARG A 284 43.04 -11.57 16.98
N ASN A 285 44.05 -12.36 17.27
CA ASN A 285 45.45 -12.06 17.01
C ASN A 285 46.19 -13.28 16.43
N ALA A 286 47.50 -13.21 16.25
CA ALA A 286 48.30 -14.28 15.69
C ALA A 286 48.29 -15.57 16.54
N THR A 287 47.85 -15.55 17.80
CA THR A 287 47.81 -16.72 18.68
C THR A 287 46.45 -17.43 18.69
N GLY A 288 45.42 -16.77 18.17
CA GLY A 288 44.06 -17.34 18.04
C GLY A 288 42.93 -16.31 18.24
N THR A 289 41.75 -16.84 18.34
CA THR A 289 40.51 -16.10 18.54
C THR A 289 39.94 -16.36 19.92
N ARG A 290 39.53 -15.30 20.60
CA ARG A 290 38.78 -15.35 21.85
C ARG A 290 37.41 -14.72 21.63
N THR A 291 36.36 -15.46 21.96
CA THR A 291 34.98 -14.96 21.95
C THR A 291 34.48 -14.79 23.37
N GLU A 292 33.69 -13.75 23.63
CA GLU A 292 33.09 -13.43 24.93
C GLU A 292 31.62 -13.10 24.76
N VAL A 293 30.78 -13.76 25.56
CA VAL A 293 29.34 -13.55 25.55
C VAL A 293 28.85 -13.26 26.95
N PHE A 294 28.12 -12.17 27.11
CA PHE A 294 27.50 -11.71 28.35
C PHE A 294 25.98 -11.65 28.16
N ALA A 295 25.26 -12.27 29.05
CA ALA A 295 23.81 -12.28 29.05
C ALA A 295 23.25 -12.07 30.45
N LYS A 296 21.98 -11.66 30.53
CA LYS A 296 21.23 -11.53 31.78
C LYS A 296 19.92 -12.30 31.69
N ALA A 297 19.60 -13.07 32.74
CA ALA A 297 18.39 -13.83 32.84
C ALA A 297 18.01 -13.99 34.32
N PRO A 298 16.79 -14.48 34.66
CA PRO A 298 16.40 -14.75 36.03
C PRO A 298 17.36 -15.71 36.75
N ILE A 299 17.55 -15.48 38.06
CA ILE A 299 18.35 -16.37 38.88
C ILE A 299 17.74 -17.78 38.82
N GLY A 300 18.59 -18.77 38.59
CA GLY A 300 18.16 -20.18 38.45
C GLY A 300 17.83 -20.59 37.00
N ALA A 301 17.84 -19.66 36.04
CA ALA A 301 17.80 -20.02 34.63
C ALA A 301 19.07 -20.76 34.22
N SER A 302 18.95 -21.59 33.21
CA SER A 302 20.07 -22.25 32.51
C SER A 302 20.25 -21.59 31.15
N LEU A 303 21.44 -21.06 30.88
CA LEU A 303 21.77 -20.43 29.60
C LEU A 303 22.75 -21.28 28.83
N CYS A 304 22.47 -21.44 27.58
CA CYS A 304 23.26 -22.21 26.65
C CYS A 304 23.56 -21.43 25.38
N MET A 305 24.79 -21.51 24.92
CA MET A 305 25.28 -20.84 23.71
C MET A 305 25.64 -21.88 22.63
N ARG A 306 25.42 -21.50 21.38
CA ARG A 306 25.95 -22.19 20.19
C ARG A 306 26.39 -21.18 19.12
N ASN A 307 27.32 -21.64 18.26
CA ASN A 307 27.97 -20.81 17.24
C ASN A 307 27.20 -20.82 15.89
N GLY A 308 25.90 -20.98 15.90
CA GLY A 308 25.09 -21.03 14.72
C GLY A 308 23.61 -21.28 15.06
N LEU A 309 22.76 -21.21 14.06
CA LEU A 309 21.32 -21.37 14.25
C LEU A 309 20.90 -22.84 14.44
N ALA A 310 21.68 -23.80 13.91
CA ALA A 310 21.38 -25.23 14.04
C ALA A 310 21.53 -25.73 15.48
N LEU A 311 20.66 -26.63 15.90
CA LEU A 311 20.83 -27.36 17.17
C LEU A 311 22.12 -28.20 17.16
N VAL A 312 22.77 -28.29 18.32
CA VAL A 312 24.00 -29.02 18.50
C VAL A 312 23.77 -30.21 19.45
N GLY A 313 24.30 -31.38 19.09
CA GLY A 313 24.16 -32.59 19.88
C GLY A 313 22.91 -33.42 19.51
N THR A 314 22.49 -34.32 20.40
CA THR A 314 21.28 -35.12 20.20
C THR A 314 20.04 -34.26 20.42
N PRO A 315 19.16 -34.07 19.42
CA PRO A 315 17.96 -33.26 19.60
C PRO A 315 17.06 -33.80 20.72
N PRO A 316 16.36 -32.93 21.45
CA PRO A 316 16.38 -31.47 21.33
C PRO A 316 17.41 -30.82 22.26
N SER A 317 18.60 -30.50 21.74
CA SER A 317 19.63 -29.81 22.53
C SER A 317 20.09 -28.55 21.83
N PRO A 318 19.76 -27.37 22.36
CA PRO A 318 20.28 -26.11 21.82
C PRO A 318 21.71 -25.82 22.27
N CYS A 319 22.36 -26.71 23.04
CA CYS A 319 23.54 -26.39 23.81
C CYS A 319 24.86 -26.92 23.17
N GLN A 320 25.74 -25.98 22.85
CA GLN A 320 27.14 -26.24 22.56
C GLN A 320 28.02 -25.87 23.76
N PHE A 321 27.74 -24.78 24.41
CA PHE A 321 28.46 -24.24 25.58
C PHE A 321 27.48 -23.75 26.63
N THR A 322 27.73 -24.02 27.89
CA THR A 322 26.93 -23.49 29.00
C THR A 322 27.56 -22.17 29.48
N LEU A 323 26.73 -21.15 29.71
CA LEU A 323 27.15 -19.90 30.34
C LEU A 323 27.20 -20.11 31.86
N THR A 324 28.28 -19.58 32.47
CA THR A 324 28.42 -19.57 33.93
C THR A 324 27.62 -18.44 34.52
N ALA A 325 26.77 -18.74 35.52
CA ALA A 325 25.96 -17.75 36.20
C ALA A 325 26.71 -17.15 37.41
N ASP A 326 26.43 -15.87 37.68
CA ASP A 326 26.66 -15.27 38.99
C ASP A 326 25.39 -15.31 39.87
N ASN A 327 25.51 -14.77 41.10
CA ASN A 327 24.37 -14.71 42.01
C ASN A 327 23.38 -13.55 41.72
N ASN A 328 23.62 -12.75 40.70
CA ASN A 328 22.84 -11.56 40.31
C ASN A 328 22.07 -11.75 39.01
N GLY A 329 22.08 -12.96 38.45
CA GLY A 329 21.45 -13.23 37.16
C GLY A 329 22.28 -12.78 35.95
N LEU A 330 23.59 -12.54 36.12
CA LEU A 330 24.52 -12.30 35.03
C LEU A 330 25.18 -13.63 34.63
N PHE A 331 25.30 -13.81 33.32
CA PHE A 331 25.83 -15.03 32.72
C PHE A 331 26.97 -14.69 31.77
N PHE A 332 28.02 -15.50 31.82
CA PHE A 332 29.23 -15.29 31.01
C PHE A 332 29.72 -16.58 30.41
N HIS A 333 30.19 -16.50 29.17
CA HIS A 333 30.97 -17.55 28.53
C HIS A 333 32.15 -16.95 27.78
N GLN A 334 33.27 -17.65 27.82
CA GLN A 334 34.47 -17.32 27.06
C GLN A 334 34.99 -18.59 26.38
N GLN A 335 35.27 -18.46 25.09
CA GLN A 335 35.81 -19.52 24.28
C GLN A 335 37.13 -19.10 23.65
N PHE A 336 38.09 -20.00 23.59
CA PHE A 336 39.35 -19.85 22.85
C PHE A 336 39.41 -20.85 21.71
N GLY A 337 39.89 -20.40 20.54
CA GLY A 337 40.03 -21.22 19.34
C GLY A 337 41.11 -20.66 18.41
N GLN A 338 41.46 -21.45 17.40
CA GLN A 338 42.39 -21.00 16.33
C GLN A 338 41.62 -20.49 15.09
N ASP A 339 40.33 -20.78 15.01
CA ASP A 339 39.50 -20.48 13.85
C ASP A 339 39.06 -19.03 13.84
N ALA A 340 38.52 -18.57 12.70
CA ALA A 340 37.82 -17.31 12.61
C ALA A 340 36.62 -17.30 13.57
N PRO A 341 36.23 -16.12 14.13
CA PRO A 341 35.07 -16.04 15.00
C PRO A 341 33.81 -16.47 14.21
N PRO A 342 32.84 -17.15 14.86
CA PRO A 342 31.55 -17.41 14.22
C PRO A 342 30.86 -16.11 13.88
N ALA A 343 30.10 -16.09 12.79
CA ALA A 343 29.38 -14.88 12.37
C ALA A 343 28.32 -14.44 13.39
N ILE A 344 27.71 -15.44 14.06
CA ILE A 344 26.67 -15.23 15.06
C ILE A 344 26.85 -16.18 16.23
N VAL A 345 26.28 -15.78 17.36
CA VAL A 345 26.01 -16.66 18.51
C VAL A 345 24.52 -16.68 18.82
N VAL A 346 24.02 -17.81 19.24
CA VAL A 346 22.64 -17.97 19.74
C VAL A 346 22.72 -18.36 21.22
N VAL A 347 22.06 -17.60 22.08
CA VAL A 347 21.93 -17.88 23.51
C VAL A 347 20.48 -18.31 23.77
N THR A 348 20.29 -19.54 24.24
CA THR A 348 19.01 -20.08 24.63
C THR A 348 18.93 -20.08 26.16
N ALA A 349 17.93 -19.42 26.71
CA ALA A 349 17.61 -19.41 28.13
C ALA A 349 16.42 -20.35 28.39
N SER A 350 16.55 -21.20 29.39
CA SER A 350 15.47 -22.05 29.88
C SER A 350 15.37 -21.97 31.39
N ASN A 351 14.13 -22.00 31.90
CA ASN A 351 13.87 -22.01 33.34
C ASN A 351 12.85 -23.09 33.66
N ASN A 352 13.34 -24.24 34.02
CA ASN A 352 12.52 -25.43 34.33
C ASN A 352 11.68 -25.27 35.60
N ILE A 353 12.00 -24.31 36.48
CA ILE A 353 11.31 -24.09 37.75
C ILE A 353 10.08 -23.20 37.55
N GLY A 354 10.09 -22.30 36.55
CA GLY A 354 9.04 -21.28 36.33
C GLY A 354 7.93 -21.67 35.36
N GLY A 355 7.98 -22.84 34.71
CA GLY A 355 6.97 -23.23 33.72
C GLY A 355 6.94 -22.34 32.47
N THR A 356 7.98 -21.58 32.22
CA THR A 356 8.12 -20.73 31.03
C THR A 356 8.64 -21.55 29.85
N GLN A 357 8.36 -21.08 28.63
CA GLN A 357 8.96 -21.64 27.43
C GLN A 357 10.39 -21.12 27.25
N PRO A 358 11.29 -21.90 26.64
CA PRO A 358 12.63 -21.44 26.33
C PRO A 358 12.61 -20.25 25.36
N THR A 359 13.57 -19.33 25.54
CA THR A 359 13.75 -18.19 24.66
C THR A 359 15.15 -18.23 24.05
N ALA A 360 15.27 -18.07 22.74
CA ALA A 360 16.55 -17.95 22.07
C ALA A 360 16.74 -16.52 21.56
N LEU A 361 17.89 -15.94 21.88
CA LEU A 361 18.36 -14.68 21.32
C LEU A 361 19.64 -14.92 20.52
N SER A 362 19.74 -14.27 19.40
CA SER A 362 20.94 -14.32 18.56
C SER A 362 21.57 -12.95 18.45
N SER A 363 22.88 -12.94 18.27
CA SER A 363 23.65 -11.72 18.01
C SER A 363 24.79 -12.00 17.06
N LYS A 364 25.11 -11.04 16.22
CA LYS A 364 26.39 -11.03 15.52
C LYS A 364 27.52 -10.89 16.53
N LEU A 365 28.61 -11.61 16.34
CA LEU A 365 29.84 -11.31 17.06
C LEU A 365 30.48 -10.08 16.44
N THR A 366 30.79 -9.09 17.29
CA THR A 366 31.47 -7.89 16.86
C THR A 366 32.89 -7.85 17.43
N ASP A 367 33.80 -7.19 16.72
CA ASP A 367 35.08 -6.84 17.32
C ASP A 367 34.91 -5.81 18.44
N VAL A 368 35.88 -5.66 19.30
CA VAL A 368 35.92 -4.58 20.29
C VAL A 368 36.71 -3.42 19.69
N VAL A 369 36.04 -2.32 19.46
CA VAL A 369 36.72 -1.04 19.11
C VAL A 369 37.16 -0.35 20.39
N LYS A 370 38.38 0.20 20.39
CA LYS A 370 38.83 1.07 21.43
C LYS A 370 39.43 2.36 20.82
N VAL A 371 38.77 3.46 21.10
CA VAL A 371 39.30 4.80 20.81
C VAL A 371 40.38 5.10 21.82
N SER A 372 41.62 5.25 21.36
CA SER A 372 42.80 5.54 22.20
C SER A 372 43.06 7.02 22.31
N THR A 373 42.65 7.79 21.33
CA THR A 373 42.79 9.23 21.28
C THR A 373 41.58 9.88 20.66
N ALA A 374 40.98 10.82 21.39
CA ALA A 374 39.97 11.75 20.90
C ALA A 374 40.37 13.14 21.40
N ARG A 375 41.07 13.94 20.59
CA ARG A 375 41.66 15.18 21.00
C ARG A 375 41.34 16.32 20.05
N TYR A 376 40.79 17.39 20.58
CA TYR A 376 40.55 18.63 19.85
C TYR A 376 41.53 19.71 20.28
N ASP A 377 42.10 20.41 19.29
CA ASP A 377 43.06 21.50 19.47
C ASP A 377 42.46 22.81 18.97
N TRP A 378 42.17 23.73 19.89
CA TRP A 378 41.60 25.03 19.58
C TRP A 378 42.52 25.90 18.70
N ALA A 379 43.85 25.84 18.89
CA ALA A 379 44.78 26.69 18.14
C ALA A 379 44.74 26.37 16.63
N ASN A 380 44.53 25.10 16.31
CA ASN A 380 44.51 24.60 14.93
C ASN A 380 43.15 24.21 14.43
N LYS A 381 42.06 24.34 15.25
CA LYS A 381 40.72 23.87 14.98
C LYS A 381 40.70 22.43 14.46
N ARG A 382 41.49 21.57 15.06
CA ARG A 382 41.80 20.24 14.58
C ARG A 382 41.34 19.16 15.57
N LEU A 383 40.58 18.16 15.07
CA LEU A 383 40.20 16.98 15.80
C LEU A 383 41.04 15.78 15.34
N LEU A 384 41.80 15.15 16.26
CA LEU A 384 42.50 13.90 16.04
C LEU A 384 41.75 12.78 16.72
N ILE A 385 41.43 11.70 15.95
CA ILE A 385 40.81 10.49 16.44
C ILE A 385 41.71 9.32 16.08
N GLU A 386 42.05 8.49 17.07
CA GLU A 386 42.82 7.25 16.90
C GLU A 386 42.10 6.12 17.58
N ALA A 387 41.98 4.98 16.89
CA ALA A 387 41.28 3.81 17.39
C ALA A 387 41.96 2.51 16.95
N ARG A 388 41.66 1.43 17.68
CA ARG A 388 42.09 0.07 17.37
C ARG A 388 40.89 -0.86 17.42
N SER A 389 40.94 -1.90 16.59
CA SER A 389 40.03 -3.05 16.69
C SER A 389 40.75 -4.18 17.45
N SER A 390 39.95 -5.00 18.13
CA SER A 390 40.45 -6.27 18.72
C SER A 390 40.74 -7.35 17.67
N ASP A 391 40.39 -7.13 16.40
CA ASP A 391 40.78 -8.01 15.29
C ASP A 391 42.09 -7.51 14.67
N GLU A 392 43.17 -8.14 15.07
CA GLU A 392 44.50 -7.80 14.59
C GLU A 392 44.93 -8.59 13.35
N VAL A 393 44.12 -9.58 12.93
CA VAL A 393 44.38 -10.46 11.77
C VAL A 393 43.64 -9.96 10.53
N ALA A 394 42.31 -9.79 10.62
CA ALA A 394 41.52 -9.17 9.57
C ALA A 394 41.08 -7.78 10.03
N ILE A 395 42.04 -6.85 10.08
CA ILE A 395 41.85 -5.49 10.60
C ILE A 395 40.69 -4.83 9.84
N PRO A 396 39.51 -4.57 10.48
CA PRO A 396 38.39 -3.95 9.82
C PRO A 396 38.65 -2.48 9.50
N ASP A 397 37.89 -1.97 8.53
CA ASP A 397 37.85 -0.51 8.35
C ASP A 397 37.05 0.13 9.47
N MET A 398 37.49 1.28 9.95
CA MET A 398 36.80 2.05 10.98
C MET A 398 36.35 3.41 10.47
N LEU A 399 35.16 3.83 10.92
CA LEU A 399 34.52 5.09 10.58
C LEU A 399 34.24 5.89 11.85
N ALA A 400 34.81 7.10 11.93
CA ALA A 400 34.38 8.08 12.92
C ALA A 400 33.09 8.74 12.41
N GLN A 401 31.98 8.58 13.13
CA GLN A 401 30.67 9.09 12.71
C GLN A 401 30.70 10.62 12.60
N GLY A 402 30.27 11.12 11.43
CA GLY A 402 30.27 12.54 11.10
C GLY A 402 31.64 13.09 10.65
N TYR A 403 32.72 12.29 10.76
CA TYR A 403 34.09 12.76 10.45
C TYR A 403 34.78 11.99 9.32
N GLY A 404 34.39 10.75 9.08
CA GLY A 404 34.93 9.98 7.97
C GLY A 404 35.71 8.72 8.38
N ARG A 405 36.25 8.05 7.36
CA ARG A 405 36.99 6.79 7.51
C ARG A 405 38.39 7.05 8.07
N LEU A 406 38.81 6.21 9.02
CA LEU A 406 40.18 6.25 9.59
C LEU A 406 41.17 5.59 8.62
N SER A 407 42.34 6.15 8.51
CA SER A 407 43.48 5.60 7.74
C SER A 407 44.23 4.59 8.57
N LYS A 408 44.55 3.42 7.98
CA LYS A 408 45.23 2.31 8.65
C LYS A 408 46.75 2.51 8.70
N SER A 409 47.32 2.31 9.87
CA SER A 409 48.76 2.20 10.08
C SER A 409 49.02 0.98 11.00
N GLY A 410 49.11 -0.21 10.39
CA GLY A 410 49.08 -1.46 11.13
C GLY A 410 47.74 -1.67 11.85
N THR A 411 47.78 -1.94 13.16
CA THR A 411 46.57 -2.09 13.99
C THR A 411 45.99 -0.76 14.45
N LEU A 412 46.76 0.33 14.38
CA LEU A 412 46.27 1.69 14.68
C LEU A 412 45.60 2.28 13.45
N GLN A 413 44.47 2.89 13.64
CA GLN A 413 43.78 3.67 12.60
C GLN A 413 43.56 5.08 13.13
N SER A 414 43.71 6.07 12.27
CA SER A 414 43.60 7.47 12.66
C SER A 414 42.95 8.33 11.60
N ILE A 415 42.31 9.40 12.03
CA ILE A 415 41.85 10.50 11.18
C ILE A 415 42.14 11.82 11.85
N THR A 416 42.61 12.77 11.05
CA THR A 416 42.74 14.16 11.47
C THR A 416 41.74 14.98 10.67
N VAL A 417 40.84 15.65 11.37
CA VAL A 417 39.83 16.52 10.77
C VAL A 417 40.22 17.96 11.07
N ASN A 418 40.40 18.75 10.02
CA ASN A 418 40.76 20.17 10.13
C ASN A 418 39.50 21.03 10.06
N ASP A 419 39.63 22.28 10.48
CA ASP A 419 38.56 23.31 10.43
C ASP A 419 37.27 22.92 11.18
N VAL A 420 37.40 22.13 12.24
CA VAL A 420 36.29 21.81 13.14
C VAL A 420 35.98 23.03 14.00
N ALA A 421 34.85 23.68 13.78
CA ALA A 421 34.53 24.97 14.40
C ALA A 421 34.42 24.90 15.94
N GLN A 422 33.93 23.79 16.49
CA GLN A 422 33.71 23.56 17.92
C GLN A 422 34.16 22.14 18.31
N PRO A 423 34.69 21.90 19.51
CA PRO A 423 34.97 20.55 19.98
C PRO A 423 33.68 19.77 20.17
N PRO A 424 33.53 18.57 19.59
CA PRO A 424 32.44 17.69 19.98
C PRO A 424 32.61 17.18 21.41
N ALA A 425 31.53 16.89 22.10
CA ALA A 425 31.58 16.33 23.46
C ALA A 425 32.18 14.91 23.45
N THR A 426 31.83 14.11 22.43
CA THR A 426 32.28 12.74 22.24
C THR A 426 32.53 12.45 20.77
N VAL A 427 33.32 11.42 20.49
CA VAL A 427 33.42 10.81 19.16
C VAL A 427 32.97 9.38 19.23
N THR A 428 32.22 8.93 18.19
CA THR A 428 31.81 7.56 18.02
C THR A 428 32.60 6.96 16.87
N VAL A 429 33.28 5.85 17.12
CA VAL A 429 34.00 5.10 16.08
C VAL A 429 33.30 3.73 15.92
N LYS A 430 32.93 3.38 14.68
CA LYS A 430 32.37 2.07 14.31
C LYS A 430 33.31 1.32 13.41
N SER A 431 33.45 0.02 13.63
CA SER A 431 34.17 -0.88 12.73
C SER A 431 33.29 -1.52 11.71
N ALA A 432 33.83 -1.96 10.58
CA ALA A 432 33.14 -2.78 9.59
C ALA A 432 32.74 -4.19 10.13
N HIS A 433 33.33 -4.63 11.23
CA HIS A 433 32.97 -5.86 11.93
C HIS A 433 31.94 -5.63 13.05
N GLY A 434 31.35 -4.44 13.12
CA GLY A 434 30.22 -4.10 13.99
C GLY A 434 30.59 -3.53 15.36
N GLY A 435 31.86 -3.53 15.75
CA GLY A 435 32.31 -2.93 17.01
C GLY A 435 32.10 -1.41 17.04
N THR A 436 31.80 -0.89 18.21
CA THR A 436 31.56 0.55 18.42
C THR A 436 32.18 0.98 19.74
N ASP A 437 32.82 2.16 19.75
CA ASP A 437 33.30 2.82 20.96
C ASP A 437 32.93 4.30 20.92
N VAL A 438 32.62 4.85 22.09
CA VAL A 438 32.27 6.27 22.27
C VAL A 438 33.21 6.84 23.31
N GLU A 439 34.05 7.78 22.91
CA GLU A 439 35.07 8.36 23.80
C GLU A 439 34.88 9.89 23.94
N PRO A 440 34.95 10.43 25.17
CA PRO A 440 34.96 11.86 25.39
C PRO A 440 36.14 12.55 24.70
N VAL A 441 35.91 13.74 24.17
CA VAL A 441 36.97 14.51 23.51
C VAL A 441 37.77 15.33 24.51
N ILE A 442 39.09 15.12 24.54
CA ILE A 442 40.01 15.94 25.31
C ILE A 442 40.25 17.23 24.54
N VAL A 443 39.87 18.34 25.15
CA VAL A 443 40.09 19.69 24.57
C VAL A 443 41.39 20.29 25.03
N VAL A 444 42.21 20.74 24.08
CA VAL A 444 43.52 21.35 24.34
C VAL A 444 43.50 22.77 23.79
N GLY A 445 44.07 23.68 24.56
CA GLY A 445 44.05 25.13 24.28
C GLY A 445 42.80 25.80 24.84
N ASN A 446 42.72 27.09 24.64
CA ASN A 446 41.58 27.90 25.08
C ASN A 446 40.67 28.22 23.90
N ALA A 447 39.38 28.18 24.14
CA ALA A 447 38.41 28.68 23.18
C ALA A 447 38.72 30.15 22.84
N PRO A 448 38.52 30.57 21.60
CA PRO A 448 38.56 31.99 21.28
C PRO A 448 37.61 32.74 22.23
N VAL A 449 38.09 33.86 22.76
CA VAL A 449 37.21 34.76 23.54
C VAL A 449 36.15 35.25 22.55
N GLU A 450 34.91 34.91 22.79
CA GLU A 450 33.79 35.43 21.96
C GLU A 450 33.83 36.96 22.09
N ALA A 451 33.73 37.64 20.95
CA ALA A 451 33.45 39.06 20.94
C ALA A 451 32.06 39.30 21.60
N ASP A 452 31.90 40.48 22.23
CA ASP A 452 30.62 40.85 22.81
C ASP A 452 29.50 40.67 21.74
N ASN A 453 28.47 39.97 22.13
CA ASN A 453 27.32 39.70 21.20
C ASN A 453 26.69 41.04 20.78
N GLN A 454 26.56 41.24 19.49
CA GLN A 454 25.89 42.38 18.91
C GLN A 454 24.43 41.98 18.53
N PRO A 455 23.48 42.93 18.59
CA PRO A 455 22.13 42.63 18.19
C PRO A 455 22.01 42.43 16.66
N PRO A 456 21.06 41.60 16.19
CA PRO A 456 20.82 41.45 14.76
C PRO A 456 20.36 42.75 14.11
N LEU A 457 20.56 42.85 12.81
CA LEU A 457 20.10 43.96 11.96
C LEU A 457 18.84 43.47 11.21
N ALA A 458 17.67 43.85 11.71
CA ALA A 458 16.41 43.57 11.03
C ALA A 458 16.08 44.68 10.00
N GLN A 459 15.70 44.27 8.81
CA GLN A 459 15.36 45.16 7.71
C GLN A 459 13.85 45.14 7.42
N ALA A 460 13.37 46.23 6.83
CA ALA A 460 11.96 46.33 6.49
C ALA A 460 11.55 45.36 5.37
N ASP A 461 10.33 44.82 5.49
CA ASP A 461 9.75 43.90 4.54
C ASP A 461 8.54 44.51 3.83
N VAL A 462 8.29 44.10 2.61
CA VAL A 462 7.14 44.50 1.82
C VAL A 462 6.47 43.29 1.23
N GLY A 463 5.15 43.22 1.37
CA GLY A 463 4.32 42.22 0.74
C GLY A 463 3.15 42.85 -0.03
N SER A 464 2.56 42.06 -0.94
CA SER A 464 1.34 42.47 -1.66
C SER A 464 0.39 41.29 -1.70
N THR A 465 -0.88 41.56 -1.47
CA THR A 465 -1.94 40.54 -1.54
C THR A 465 -3.26 41.20 -1.94
N SER A 466 -4.32 40.43 -2.08
CA SER A 466 -5.70 40.92 -2.33
C SER A 466 -6.59 40.62 -1.13
N VAL A 467 -7.71 41.31 -1.06
CA VAL A 467 -8.76 41.08 -0.05
C VAL A 467 -9.16 39.58 -0.09
N GLY A 468 -9.21 38.95 1.09
CA GLY A 468 -9.56 37.54 1.24
C GLY A 468 -8.40 36.54 1.00
N VAL A 469 -7.26 36.97 0.50
CA VAL A 469 -6.11 36.14 0.23
C VAL A 469 -5.03 36.36 1.28
N PRO A 470 -4.80 35.43 2.23
CA PRO A 470 -3.69 35.52 3.17
C PRO A 470 -2.34 35.43 2.47
N ILE A 471 -1.36 36.17 2.97
CA ILE A 471 0.03 36.10 2.49
C ILE A 471 0.97 35.68 3.61
N THR A 472 1.87 34.76 3.30
CA THR A 472 2.94 34.36 4.22
C THR A 472 4.27 34.98 3.78
N LEU A 473 4.96 35.60 4.72
CA LEU A 473 6.25 36.25 4.53
C LEU A 473 7.30 35.63 5.44
N ASN A 474 8.47 35.36 4.89
CA ASN A 474 9.64 35.00 5.66
C ASN A 474 10.44 36.27 5.96
N LEU A 475 10.22 36.85 7.13
CA LEU A 475 10.73 38.18 7.48
C LEU A 475 12.24 38.20 7.69
N LEU A 476 12.85 37.07 8.02
CA LEU A 476 14.28 36.99 8.36
C LEU A 476 15.19 36.80 7.13
N GLN A 477 14.64 36.80 5.92
CA GLN A 477 15.41 36.53 4.71
C GLN A 477 16.41 37.62 4.34
N ASN A 478 16.10 38.88 4.67
CA ASN A 478 16.90 40.06 4.44
C ASN A 478 17.65 40.56 5.72
N ASP A 479 17.41 39.85 6.83
CA ASP A 479 18.03 40.15 8.11
C ASP A 479 19.43 39.52 8.22
N SER A 480 20.25 40.08 9.04
CA SER A 480 21.61 39.60 9.30
C SER A 480 22.03 39.82 10.75
N ASP A 481 23.00 39.04 11.18
CA ASP A 481 23.62 39.20 12.46
C ASP A 481 25.12 39.56 12.25
N PRO A 482 25.64 40.64 12.88
CA PRO A 482 27.02 41.07 12.71
C PRO A 482 28.04 40.04 13.17
N ASP A 483 27.67 39.22 14.16
CA ASP A 483 28.56 38.22 14.76
C ASP A 483 28.30 36.81 14.17
N GLY A 484 27.32 36.72 13.27
CA GLY A 484 26.89 35.42 12.66
C GLY A 484 26.16 34.49 13.62
N ASN A 485 25.50 35.02 14.65
CA ASN A 485 24.76 34.24 15.65
C ASN A 485 23.36 33.81 15.11
N VAL A 486 23.39 32.91 14.18
CA VAL A 486 22.19 32.32 13.54
C VAL A 486 21.83 30.93 14.11
N PRO A 487 20.60 30.47 14.00
CA PRO A 487 19.50 31.06 13.26
C PRO A 487 18.85 32.25 14.00
N LEU A 488 18.38 33.24 13.22
CA LEU A 488 17.55 34.31 13.74
C LEU A 488 16.12 33.81 13.98
N THR A 489 15.42 34.46 14.93
CA THR A 489 14.01 34.18 15.22
C THR A 489 13.22 35.48 15.37
N ILE A 490 11.90 35.43 15.19
CA ILE A 490 11.02 36.59 15.28
C ILE A 490 10.51 36.74 16.71
N SER A 491 10.53 37.99 17.23
CA SER A 491 9.90 38.37 18.50
C SER A 491 9.14 39.72 18.35
N ASP A 492 8.39 40.09 19.38
CA ASP A 492 7.71 41.36 19.52
C ASP A 492 6.87 41.76 18.28
N LEU A 493 6.27 40.74 17.64
CA LEU A 493 5.39 40.95 16.50
C LEU A 493 4.16 41.75 16.91
N THR A 494 3.97 42.95 16.31
CA THR A 494 2.80 43.77 16.56
C THR A 494 1.66 43.45 15.59
N GLN A 495 0.45 43.82 15.96
CA GLN A 495 -0.71 43.69 15.06
C GLN A 495 -0.87 44.94 14.20
N PRO A 496 -1.38 44.82 12.96
CA PRO A 496 -1.79 45.95 12.17
C PRO A 496 -2.87 46.78 12.88
N GLY A 497 -3.01 48.07 12.48
CA GLY A 497 -4.05 48.95 13.01
C GLY A 497 -5.46 48.36 12.87
N THR A 498 -6.37 48.81 13.71
CA THR A 498 -7.77 48.33 13.71
C THR A 498 -8.41 48.46 12.32
N GLY A 499 -8.99 47.36 11.82
CA GLY A 499 -9.61 47.29 10.50
C GLY A 499 -8.65 47.00 9.35
N LEU A 500 -7.37 46.84 9.61
CA LEU A 500 -6.34 46.54 8.61
C LEU A 500 -5.92 45.05 8.58
N GLY A 501 -6.76 44.13 9.02
CA GLY A 501 -6.48 42.70 9.05
C GLY A 501 -5.75 42.24 10.31
N GLY A 502 -5.16 41.07 10.27
CA GLY A 502 -4.45 40.50 11.39
C GLY A 502 -3.22 39.70 10.95
N VAL A 503 -2.24 39.60 11.82
CA VAL A 503 -1.02 38.82 11.57
C VAL A 503 -0.83 37.73 12.62
N VAL A 504 -0.37 36.57 12.18
CA VAL A 504 -0.04 35.41 13.03
C VAL A 504 1.39 34.95 12.72
N LEU A 505 2.15 34.66 13.77
CA LEU A 505 3.49 34.08 13.66
C LEU A 505 3.38 32.58 13.35
N ASN A 506 4.12 32.12 12.33
CA ASN A 506 4.23 30.72 11.95
C ASN A 506 5.63 30.19 12.34
N GLY A 507 5.67 29.36 13.36
CA GLY A 507 6.95 28.92 13.90
C GLY A 507 7.77 30.11 14.46
N THR A 508 9.01 30.26 14.02
CA THR A 508 9.93 31.30 14.51
C THR A 508 10.46 32.24 13.43
N THR A 509 10.12 32.02 12.17
CA THR A 509 10.79 32.69 11.03
C THR A 509 9.84 33.38 10.04
N SER A 510 8.55 33.05 10.07
CA SER A 510 7.60 33.58 9.10
C SER A 510 6.31 34.03 9.76
N VAL A 511 5.58 34.89 9.06
CA VAL A 511 4.26 35.38 9.50
C VAL A 511 3.23 35.18 8.39
N THR A 512 1.98 34.92 8.77
CA THR A 512 0.86 34.99 7.85
C THR A 512 0.00 36.20 8.20
N TYR A 513 -0.10 37.09 7.26
CA TYR A 513 -1.04 38.24 7.32
C TYR A 513 -2.35 37.88 6.61
N THR A 514 -3.48 38.13 7.28
CA THR A 514 -4.82 37.92 6.73
C THR A 514 -5.50 39.29 6.56
N PRO A 515 -5.80 39.68 5.31
CA PRO A 515 -6.50 40.95 5.05
C PRO A 515 -7.93 40.95 5.63
N PRO A 516 -8.52 42.17 5.92
CA PRO A 516 -9.92 42.26 6.29
C PRO A 516 -10.82 41.84 5.12
N ALA A 517 -11.89 41.10 5.40
CA ALA A 517 -12.75 40.50 4.37
C ALA A 517 -13.58 41.47 3.53
N GLY A 518 -13.67 42.76 3.88
CA GLY A 518 -14.60 43.71 3.27
C GLY A 518 -13.99 44.98 2.67
N ALA A 519 -12.68 45.01 2.41
CA ALA A 519 -12.06 46.21 1.87
C ALA A 519 -12.44 46.42 0.38
N THR A 520 -13.14 47.51 0.08
CA THR A 520 -13.58 47.91 -1.28
C THR A 520 -12.60 48.89 -1.93
N GLN A 521 -11.59 49.36 -1.20
CA GLN A 521 -10.54 50.24 -1.67
C GLN A 521 -9.18 49.63 -1.32
N PRO A 522 -8.13 49.96 -2.08
CA PRO A 522 -6.78 49.56 -1.72
C PRO A 522 -6.44 50.01 -0.31
N LEU A 523 -5.83 49.15 0.47
CA LEU A 523 -5.36 49.49 1.82
C LEU A 523 -3.89 49.12 2.01
N VAL A 524 -3.23 49.79 2.95
CA VAL A 524 -1.86 49.51 3.35
C VAL A 524 -1.86 49.18 4.83
N ALA A 525 -1.49 47.96 5.17
CA ALA A 525 -1.33 47.54 6.54
C ALA A 525 0.16 47.57 6.95
N THR A 526 0.43 48.18 8.10
CA THR A 526 1.77 48.21 8.66
C THR A 526 1.80 47.63 10.06
N PHE A 527 2.83 46.86 10.35
CA PHE A 527 3.13 46.30 11.66
C PHE A 527 4.63 46.08 11.78
N SER A 528 5.13 45.64 12.92
CA SER A 528 6.58 45.52 13.15
C SER A 528 6.95 44.24 13.88
N TYR A 529 8.20 43.87 13.78
CA TYR A 529 8.82 42.76 14.50
C TYR A 529 10.22 43.15 14.95
N ARG A 530 10.85 42.28 15.77
CA ARG A 530 12.27 42.30 16.08
C ARG A 530 12.86 40.94 15.75
N ALA A 531 14.01 40.92 15.12
CA ALA A 531 14.82 39.70 15.00
C ALA A 531 15.55 39.45 16.34
N VAL A 532 15.72 38.18 16.67
CA VAL A 532 16.44 37.70 17.85
C VAL A 532 17.52 36.74 17.39
N ASP A 533 18.74 36.93 17.83
CA ASP A 533 19.85 36.06 17.53
C ASP A 533 19.83 34.75 18.35
N ALA A 534 20.74 33.83 18.06
CA ALA A 534 20.84 32.54 18.75
C ALA A 534 21.31 32.69 20.24
N LYS A 535 21.76 33.88 20.64
CA LYS A 535 22.17 34.21 22.01
C LYS A 535 21.15 35.05 22.77
N GLY A 536 20.06 35.45 22.10
CA GLY A 536 18.90 36.10 22.72
C GLY A 536 18.91 37.64 22.65
N LEU A 537 19.85 38.31 21.95
CA LEU A 537 19.76 39.74 21.72
C LEU A 537 18.73 40.06 20.62
N LYS A 538 18.05 41.21 20.78
CA LYS A 538 17.01 41.69 19.88
C LYS A 538 17.50 42.86 19.03
N SER A 539 17.08 42.86 17.77
CA SER A 539 17.27 44.02 16.87
C SER A 539 16.44 45.21 17.28
N GLU A 540 16.71 46.38 16.65
CA GLU A 540 15.71 47.43 16.56
C GLU A 540 14.47 46.92 15.78
N PRO A 541 13.26 47.52 16.00
CA PRO A 541 12.06 47.11 15.29
C PRO A 541 12.15 47.34 13.78
N ALA A 542 11.86 46.32 12.99
CA ALA A 542 11.69 46.43 11.54
C ALA A 542 10.20 46.53 11.17
N THR A 543 9.89 47.32 10.16
CA THR A 543 8.53 47.55 9.71
C THR A 543 8.17 46.63 8.54
N ILE A 544 7.01 45.98 8.63
CA ILE A 544 6.44 45.24 7.53
C ILE A 544 5.31 46.10 6.91
N THR A 545 5.29 46.25 5.60
CA THR A 545 4.28 46.95 4.84
C THR A 545 3.58 45.98 3.90
N ILE A 546 2.27 45.81 4.06
CA ILE A 546 1.46 44.95 3.18
C ILE A 546 0.52 45.83 2.35
N ASN A 547 0.68 45.78 1.04
CA ASN A 547 -0.26 46.43 0.10
C ASN A 547 -1.37 45.42 -0.24
N VAL A 548 -2.61 45.80 0.07
CA VAL A 548 -3.78 44.94 -0.18
C VAL A 548 -4.62 45.53 -1.30
N ALA A 549 -4.72 44.83 -2.40
CA ALA A 549 -5.61 45.19 -3.50
C ALA A 549 -7.07 44.84 -3.13
N PRO A 550 -8.06 45.66 -3.60
CA PRO A 550 -9.46 45.34 -3.39
C PRO A 550 -9.85 44.06 -4.14
N ASN A 551 -10.89 43.40 -3.67
CA ASN A 551 -11.45 42.24 -4.36
C ASN A 551 -11.95 42.65 -5.76
N GLN A 552 -11.59 41.89 -6.77
CA GLN A 552 -12.09 42.06 -8.13
C GLN A 552 -13.32 41.13 -8.33
N VAL A 553 -14.10 41.40 -9.33
CA VAL A 553 -15.23 40.55 -9.68
C VAL A 553 -14.78 39.33 -10.48
N PRO A 554 -15.42 38.20 -10.29
CA PRO A 554 -15.13 37.04 -11.11
C PRO A 554 -15.50 37.26 -12.59
N THR A 555 -14.91 36.50 -13.46
CA THR A 555 -15.22 36.48 -14.90
C THR A 555 -16.12 35.30 -15.21
N ALA A 556 -17.35 35.59 -15.63
CA ALA A 556 -18.29 34.57 -16.13
C ALA A 556 -18.15 34.44 -17.65
N ASN A 557 -17.70 33.28 -18.11
CA ASN A 557 -17.47 33.02 -19.51
C ASN A 557 -18.70 32.41 -20.19
N PRO A 558 -18.92 32.71 -21.51
CA PRO A 558 -20.10 32.19 -22.19
C PRO A 558 -20.05 30.69 -22.44
N GLU A 559 -21.23 30.04 -22.40
CA GLU A 559 -21.42 28.63 -22.65
C GLU A 559 -22.23 28.38 -23.91
N THR A 560 -21.92 27.29 -24.60
CA THR A 560 -22.75 26.78 -25.71
C THR A 560 -22.97 25.29 -25.55
N VAL A 561 -24.21 24.90 -25.39
CA VAL A 561 -24.61 23.51 -25.15
C VAL A 561 -25.75 23.10 -26.07
N ALA A 562 -26.03 21.78 -26.17
CA ALA A 562 -27.11 21.25 -26.99
C ALA A 562 -27.89 20.19 -26.21
N THR A 563 -29.22 20.12 -26.49
CA THR A 563 -30.08 19.06 -25.97
C THR A 563 -31.05 18.55 -27.02
N LEU A 564 -31.49 17.31 -26.87
CA LEU A 564 -32.49 16.66 -27.72
C LEU A 564 -33.87 16.75 -27.07
N GLY A 565 -34.30 17.95 -26.70
CA GLY A 565 -35.60 18.19 -26.10
C GLY A 565 -35.81 17.53 -24.72
N VAL A 566 -34.75 17.33 -23.97
CA VAL A 566 -34.75 16.81 -22.58
C VAL A 566 -34.07 17.81 -21.66
N PRO A 567 -34.38 17.82 -20.36
CA PRO A 567 -33.69 18.67 -19.39
C PRO A 567 -32.17 18.44 -19.44
N LEU A 568 -31.39 19.51 -19.31
CA LEU A 568 -29.93 19.50 -19.39
C LEU A 568 -29.37 20.29 -18.20
N THR A 569 -28.56 19.65 -17.39
CA THR A 569 -27.76 20.30 -16.35
C THR A 569 -26.45 20.79 -16.95
N ILE A 570 -26.13 22.04 -16.71
CA ILE A 570 -24.98 22.76 -17.28
C ILE A 570 -24.11 23.24 -16.11
N ASN A 571 -22.87 22.83 -16.10
CA ASN A 571 -21.90 23.34 -15.14
C ASN A 571 -21.32 24.66 -15.68
N VAL A 572 -22.06 25.74 -15.49
CA VAL A 572 -21.71 27.05 -16.03
C VAL A 572 -20.49 27.69 -15.40
N LEU A 573 -20.07 27.21 -14.22
CA LEU A 573 -18.90 27.72 -13.50
C LEU A 573 -17.59 27.02 -13.90
N ALA A 574 -17.63 26.03 -14.82
CA ALA A 574 -16.47 25.19 -15.12
C ALA A 574 -15.30 25.94 -15.81
N ASN A 575 -15.60 26.97 -16.56
CA ASN A 575 -14.63 27.82 -17.27
C ASN A 575 -14.54 29.22 -16.69
N ASP A 576 -15.26 29.49 -15.58
CA ASP A 576 -15.22 30.78 -14.90
C ASP A 576 -13.98 30.90 -14.02
N THR A 577 -13.50 32.10 -13.88
CA THR A 577 -12.29 32.38 -13.11
C THR A 577 -12.47 33.59 -12.24
N ASP A 578 -11.77 33.60 -11.12
CA ASP A 578 -11.62 34.76 -10.27
C ASP A 578 -10.17 35.25 -10.29
N PRO A 579 -9.89 36.52 -10.48
CA PRO A 579 -8.54 37.05 -10.59
C PRO A 579 -7.67 36.79 -9.35
N GLU A 580 -8.26 36.81 -8.17
CA GLU A 580 -7.60 36.55 -6.89
C GLU A 580 -7.70 35.09 -6.44
N GLY A 581 -8.49 34.27 -7.14
CA GLY A 581 -8.74 32.88 -6.76
C GLY A 581 -9.71 32.72 -5.61
N ASN A 582 -10.66 33.65 -5.43
CA ASN A 582 -11.68 33.61 -4.36
C ASN A 582 -12.80 32.60 -4.65
N VAL A 583 -12.44 31.31 -4.55
CA VAL A 583 -13.33 30.18 -4.79
C VAL A 583 -13.86 29.57 -3.48
N PRO A 584 -14.98 28.80 -3.50
CA PRO A 584 -15.74 28.40 -4.67
C PRO A 584 -16.57 29.52 -5.26
N LEU A 585 -16.68 29.58 -6.60
CA LEU A 585 -17.67 30.41 -7.28
C LEU A 585 -19.04 29.76 -7.12
N VAL A 586 -20.09 30.58 -7.04
CA VAL A 586 -21.49 30.13 -7.00
C VAL A 586 -22.33 30.88 -8.01
N VAL A 587 -23.36 30.23 -8.56
CA VAL A 587 -24.34 30.88 -9.45
C VAL A 587 -25.26 31.72 -8.59
N ALA A 588 -25.18 33.03 -8.74
CA ALA A 588 -25.90 34.00 -7.89
C ALA A 588 -27.20 34.54 -8.51
N ALA A 589 -27.23 34.71 -9.81
CA ALA A 589 -28.39 35.21 -10.54
C ALA A 589 -28.51 34.51 -11.88
N VAL A 590 -29.74 34.15 -12.26
CA VAL A 590 -30.04 33.50 -13.54
C VAL A 590 -31.24 34.14 -14.17
N THR A 591 -31.15 34.56 -15.44
CA THR A 591 -32.29 35.05 -16.19
C THR A 591 -33.03 33.89 -16.86
N GLN A 592 -34.32 34.08 -17.10
CA GLN A 592 -35.09 33.07 -17.85
C GLN A 592 -34.93 33.26 -19.36
N PRO A 593 -34.93 32.17 -20.14
CA PRO A 593 -35.03 32.25 -21.60
C PRO A 593 -36.28 33.00 -22.06
N ALA A 594 -36.31 33.42 -23.34
CA ALA A 594 -37.48 34.05 -23.94
C ALA A 594 -38.74 33.18 -23.75
N ALA A 595 -39.89 33.82 -23.61
CA ALA A 595 -41.16 33.11 -23.40
C ALA A 595 -41.38 31.97 -24.43
N GLY A 596 -41.81 30.81 -23.98
CA GLY A 596 -42.00 29.62 -24.82
C GLY A 596 -40.71 28.85 -25.21
N ARG A 597 -39.54 29.25 -24.71
CA ARG A 597 -38.24 28.66 -25.02
C ARG A 597 -37.67 27.81 -23.87
N GLY A 598 -38.50 27.38 -22.95
CA GLY A 598 -38.09 26.59 -21.79
C GLY A 598 -37.94 27.41 -20.51
N THR A 599 -37.42 26.78 -19.46
CA THR A 599 -37.18 27.40 -18.15
C THR A 599 -35.82 27.02 -17.62
N VAL A 600 -35.31 27.84 -16.71
CA VAL A 600 -34.02 27.65 -16.07
C VAL A 600 -34.17 27.70 -14.56
N SER A 601 -33.51 26.80 -13.88
CA SER A 601 -33.32 26.79 -12.42
C SER A 601 -31.86 26.58 -12.05
N THR A 602 -31.46 26.96 -10.85
CA THR A 602 -30.10 26.74 -10.33
C THR A 602 -30.19 26.19 -8.93
N ASP A 603 -29.16 25.36 -8.58
CA ASP A 603 -28.90 24.88 -7.23
C ASP A 603 -27.73 25.66 -6.56
N GLY A 604 -27.24 26.70 -7.23
CA GLY A 604 -26.06 27.46 -6.81
C GLY A 604 -24.73 26.91 -7.31
N ALA A 605 -24.65 25.65 -7.72
CA ALA A 605 -23.44 25.01 -8.27
C ALA A 605 -23.55 24.81 -9.80
N SER A 606 -24.76 24.62 -10.28
CA SER A 606 -25.05 24.35 -11.68
C SER A 606 -26.37 25.02 -12.10
N VAL A 607 -26.64 25.02 -13.40
CA VAL A 607 -27.88 25.50 -13.98
C VAL A 607 -28.57 24.39 -14.75
N THR A 608 -29.83 24.15 -14.46
CA THR A 608 -30.65 23.19 -15.21
C THR A 608 -31.59 23.89 -16.16
N TYR A 609 -31.38 23.69 -17.46
CA TYR A 609 -32.30 24.14 -18.49
C TYR A 609 -33.33 23.04 -18.80
N THR A 610 -34.61 23.36 -18.75
CA THR A 610 -35.73 22.49 -19.09
C THR A 610 -36.39 22.98 -20.37
N PRO A 611 -36.30 22.26 -21.49
CA PRO A 611 -36.96 22.64 -22.74
C PRO A 611 -38.49 22.65 -22.61
N PRO A 612 -39.22 23.31 -23.53
CA PRO A 612 -40.68 23.15 -23.64
C PRO A 612 -41.09 21.68 -23.78
N ALA A 613 -42.25 21.30 -23.26
CA ALA A 613 -42.70 19.91 -23.25
C ALA A 613 -42.79 19.27 -24.66
N THR A 614 -42.93 20.08 -25.70
CA THR A 614 -42.94 19.64 -27.11
C THR A 614 -41.99 20.51 -27.93
N VAL A 615 -40.97 19.89 -28.49
CA VAL A 615 -40.01 20.52 -29.42
C VAL A 615 -40.25 19.91 -30.79
N THR A 616 -40.89 20.65 -31.69
CA THR A 616 -41.22 20.20 -33.03
C THR A 616 -40.24 20.64 -34.10
N ALA A 617 -39.47 21.68 -33.84
CA ALA A 617 -38.40 22.17 -34.70
C ALA A 617 -37.20 22.59 -33.85
N ALA A 618 -36.02 22.50 -34.42
CA ALA A 618 -34.81 22.95 -33.72
C ALA A 618 -34.83 24.46 -33.54
N PHE A 619 -34.36 24.91 -32.40
CA PHE A 619 -34.22 26.35 -32.09
C PHE A 619 -33.03 26.59 -31.18
N THR A 620 -32.56 27.81 -31.16
CA THR A 620 -31.58 28.30 -30.20
C THR A 620 -32.22 29.27 -29.24
N THR A 621 -31.86 29.21 -27.98
CA THR A 621 -32.25 30.15 -26.95
C THR A 621 -31.09 30.52 -26.08
N THR A 622 -31.19 31.67 -25.41
CA THR A 622 -30.15 32.16 -24.50
C THR A 622 -30.76 32.54 -23.16
N PHE A 623 -29.95 32.43 -22.16
CA PHE A 623 -30.17 33.03 -20.84
C PHE A 623 -28.84 33.52 -20.28
N THR A 624 -28.83 34.27 -19.22
CA THR A 624 -27.58 34.71 -18.57
C THR A 624 -27.52 34.27 -17.12
N TYR A 625 -26.33 34.14 -16.61
CA TYR A 625 -26.04 33.92 -15.20
C TYR A 625 -24.95 34.87 -14.70
N GLN A 626 -24.83 35.05 -13.41
CA GLN A 626 -23.71 35.74 -12.78
C GLN A 626 -23.01 34.78 -11.81
N ALA A 627 -21.70 34.71 -11.87
CA ALA A 627 -20.90 34.08 -10.87
C ALA A 627 -20.68 35.03 -9.69
N ARG A 628 -20.69 34.49 -8.50
CA ARG A 628 -20.34 35.20 -7.26
C ARG A 628 -19.18 34.49 -6.60
N ASP A 629 -18.16 35.24 -6.23
CA ASP A 629 -17.01 34.74 -5.50
C ASP A 629 -17.31 34.47 -4.02
N SER A 630 -16.36 33.92 -3.29
CA SER A 630 -16.47 33.61 -1.86
C SER A 630 -16.50 34.85 -0.96
N LEU A 631 -16.14 36.03 -1.48
CA LEU A 631 -16.20 37.35 -0.81
C LEU A 631 -17.45 38.14 -1.18
N GLY A 632 -18.26 37.67 -2.12
CA GLY A 632 -19.57 38.23 -2.46
C GLY A 632 -19.61 39.12 -3.69
N ALA A 633 -18.50 39.35 -4.40
CA ALA A 633 -18.51 40.15 -5.64
C ALA A 633 -19.17 39.36 -6.79
N LEU A 634 -19.90 40.07 -7.63
CA LEU A 634 -20.67 39.51 -8.74
C LEU A 634 -19.98 39.79 -10.08
N SER A 635 -19.89 38.80 -10.93
CA SER A 635 -19.42 38.97 -12.31
C SER A 635 -20.35 39.81 -13.16
N THR A 636 -19.86 40.30 -14.29
CA THR A 636 -20.75 40.65 -15.41
C THR A 636 -21.51 39.37 -15.86
N PRO A 637 -22.74 39.52 -16.41
CA PRO A 637 -23.51 38.37 -16.83
C PRO A 637 -22.81 37.54 -17.92
N GLY A 638 -22.58 36.26 -17.68
CA GLY A 638 -22.17 35.26 -18.67
C GLY A 638 -23.39 34.76 -19.45
N THR A 639 -23.26 34.56 -20.75
CA THR A 639 -24.36 34.12 -21.63
C THR A 639 -24.27 32.61 -21.88
N VAL A 640 -25.36 31.92 -21.66
CA VAL A 640 -25.52 30.50 -22.03
C VAL A 640 -26.39 30.39 -23.27
N THR A 641 -25.84 29.76 -24.31
CA THR A 641 -26.56 29.47 -25.55
C THR A 641 -26.94 27.98 -25.57
N VAL A 642 -28.21 27.69 -25.71
CA VAL A 642 -28.74 26.33 -25.76
C VAL A 642 -29.34 26.03 -27.12
N ASN A 643 -28.77 25.07 -27.82
CA ASN A 643 -29.27 24.54 -29.07
C ASN A 643 -30.18 23.34 -28.78
N VAL A 644 -31.46 23.51 -29.05
CA VAL A 644 -32.49 22.50 -28.77
C VAL A 644 -32.97 21.87 -30.05
N SER A 645 -32.81 20.57 -30.16
CA SER A 645 -33.30 19.78 -31.28
C SER A 645 -34.48 18.87 -30.87
N PRO A 646 -35.40 18.56 -31.78
CA PRO A 646 -36.46 17.60 -31.50
C PRO A 646 -35.88 16.24 -31.10
N ARG A 647 -36.54 15.58 -30.15
CA ARG A 647 -36.17 14.22 -29.76
C ARG A 647 -36.47 13.26 -30.93
N PRO A 648 -35.50 12.43 -31.32
CA PRO A 648 -35.80 11.36 -32.32
C PRO A 648 -36.98 10.49 -31.85
N ALA A 649 -37.89 10.18 -32.78
CA ALA A 649 -38.97 9.25 -32.48
C ALA A 649 -38.39 7.86 -32.18
N ALA A 650 -38.95 7.18 -31.20
CA ALA A 650 -38.53 5.81 -30.88
C ALA A 650 -38.78 4.90 -32.09
N GLU A 651 -37.83 4.07 -32.45
CA GLU A 651 -37.97 3.10 -33.50
C GLU A 651 -39.11 2.12 -33.16
N THR A 652 -40.07 2.00 -34.07
CA THR A 652 -40.99 0.86 -34.04
C THR A 652 -40.46 -0.21 -34.99
N PHE A 653 -40.05 -1.35 -34.43
CA PHE A 653 -39.43 -2.46 -35.14
C PHE A 653 -40.19 -3.75 -34.93
N ALA A 654 -40.53 -4.44 -36.01
CA ALA A 654 -41.22 -5.71 -35.97
C ALA A 654 -40.62 -6.72 -36.98
N VAL A 655 -40.58 -7.97 -36.62
CA VAL A 655 -40.27 -9.10 -37.51
C VAL A 655 -41.58 -9.69 -37.95
N THR A 656 -41.83 -9.74 -39.24
CA THR A 656 -43.12 -10.17 -39.83
C THR A 656 -43.07 -11.60 -40.34
N ALA A 657 -41.91 -12.10 -40.71
CA ALA A 657 -41.71 -13.48 -41.07
C ALA A 657 -40.27 -13.93 -40.75
N ALA A 658 -40.15 -15.15 -40.30
CA ALA A 658 -38.86 -15.82 -40.08
C ALA A 658 -39.02 -17.31 -40.40
N THR A 659 -38.49 -17.72 -41.54
CA THR A 659 -38.61 -19.11 -42.03
C THR A 659 -37.29 -19.66 -42.51
N VAL A 660 -37.10 -20.95 -42.38
CA VAL A 660 -35.99 -21.67 -43.01
C VAL A 660 -36.56 -22.92 -43.68
N THR A 661 -36.33 -23.06 -45.00
CA THR A 661 -36.82 -24.20 -45.80
C THR A 661 -35.64 -25.15 -46.06
N ALA A 662 -35.81 -26.41 -45.70
CA ALA A 662 -34.85 -27.45 -46.04
C ALA A 662 -34.94 -27.81 -47.53
N ARG A 663 -33.77 -28.00 -48.17
CA ARG A 663 -33.63 -28.42 -49.58
C ARG A 663 -32.84 -29.71 -49.66
N SER A 664 -32.87 -30.36 -50.81
CA SER A 664 -32.05 -31.54 -51.07
C SER A 664 -30.55 -31.23 -50.87
N ASN A 665 -29.78 -32.25 -50.47
CA ASN A 665 -28.34 -32.18 -50.26
C ASN A 665 -27.91 -31.24 -49.10
N ASN A 666 -28.62 -31.24 -48.00
CA ASN A 666 -28.31 -30.49 -46.77
C ASN A 666 -28.15 -28.96 -47.02
N ARG A 667 -28.98 -28.42 -47.88
CA ARG A 667 -29.06 -27.00 -48.18
C ARG A 667 -30.27 -26.36 -47.53
N TYR A 668 -30.11 -25.11 -47.09
CA TYR A 668 -31.17 -24.39 -46.39
C TYR A 668 -31.37 -23.00 -46.99
N ASN A 669 -32.66 -22.64 -47.16
CA ASN A 669 -33.03 -21.28 -47.58
C ASN A 669 -33.64 -20.58 -46.35
N TRP A 670 -32.98 -19.53 -45.93
CA TRP A 670 -33.46 -18.67 -44.85
C TRP A 670 -34.18 -17.46 -45.44
N ASP A 671 -35.29 -17.08 -44.90
CA ASP A 671 -36.04 -15.89 -45.28
C ASP A 671 -36.60 -15.21 -44.03
N ILE A 672 -36.03 -14.04 -43.69
CA ILE A 672 -36.40 -13.27 -42.54
C ILE A 672 -36.72 -11.85 -42.97
N SER A 673 -37.89 -11.36 -42.58
CA SER A 673 -38.35 -10.02 -42.99
C SER A 673 -39.11 -9.31 -41.87
N GLY A 674 -39.25 -8.02 -42.04
CA GLY A 674 -39.94 -7.20 -41.02
C GLY A 674 -40.12 -5.76 -41.47
N THR A 675 -40.45 -4.94 -40.47
CA THR A 675 -40.66 -3.50 -40.65
C THR A 675 -39.89 -2.72 -39.63
N SER A 676 -39.41 -1.52 -39.98
CA SER A 676 -38.85 -0.52 -39.12
C SER A 676 -39.34 0.86 -39.47
N SER A 677 -39.64 1.70 -38.51
CA SER A 677 -39.98 3.11 -38.70
C SER A 677 -38.79 3.99 -39.02
N VAL A 678 -37.58 3.50 -38.73
CA VAL A 678 -36.33 4.18 -39.08
C VAL A 678 -35.81 3.61 -40.38
N THR A 679 -35.80 4.42 -41.45
CA THR A 679 -35.47 3.97 -42.81
C THR A 679 -34.13 4.53 -43.31
N THR A 680 -33.68 5.69 -42.83
CA THR A 680 -32.47 6.32 -43.31
C THR A 680 -31.25 5.75 -42.57
N GLY A 681 -30.36 5.08 -43.34
CA GLY A 681 -29.14 4.53 -42.78
C GLY A 681 -29.30 3.35 -41.81
N ASN A 682 -30.52 2.85 -41.63
CA ASN A 682 -30.78 1.70 -40.77
C ASN A 682 -30.43 0.39 -41.47
N VAL A 683 -29.55 -0.36 -40.81
CA VAL A 683 -29.14 -1.70 -41.25
C VAL A 683 -29.59 -2.71 -40.18
N VAL A 684 -30.27 -3.74 -40.63
CA VAL A 684 -30.71 -4.84 -39.82
C VAL A 684 -29.68 -5.96 -39.91
N THR A 685 -29.15 -6.37 -38.76
CA THR A 685 -28.27 -7.55 -38.64
C THR A 685 -29.07 -8.73 -38.10
N VAL A 686 -29.02 -9.86 -38.78
CA VAL A 686 -29.74 -11.09 -38.38
C VAL A 686 -28.71 -12.13 -37.95
N ARG A 687 -28.88 -12.66 -36.75
CA ARG A 687 -28.12 -13.80 -36.22
C ARG A 687 -29.07 -14.93 -35.91
N VAL A 688 -28.70 -16.16 -36.24
CA VAL A 688 -29.55 -17.34 -36.10
C VAL A 688 -28.85 -18.44 -35.32
N THR A 689 -29.64 -19.23 -34.58
CA THR A 689 -29.13 -20.42 -33.89
C THR A 689 -28.98 -21.56 -34.89
N THR A 690 -27.78 -22.13 -34.92
CA THR A 690 -27.39 -23.21 -35.81
C THR A 690 -26.85 -24.39 -35.02
N THR A 691 -26.66 -25.54 -35.68
CA THR A 691 -26.06 -26.73 -35.06
C THR A 691 -24.62 -26.50 -34.54
N THR A 692 -23.97 -25.43 -34.97
CA THR A 692 -22.61 -25.04 -34.55
C THR A 692 -22.58 -23.79 -33.65
N GLY A 693 -23.75 -23.36 -33.11
CA GLY A 693 -23.90 -22.17 -32.27
C GLY A 693 -24.59 -21.01 -33.01
N VAL A 694 -24.55 -19.81 -32.40
CA VAL A 694 -25.16 -18.60 -32.99
C VAL A 694 -24.26 -18.03 -34.08
N GLN A 695 -24.79 -17.96 -35.30
CA GLN A 695 -24.07 -17.44 -36.47
C GLN A 695 -24.79 -16.21 -37.06
N THR A 696 -24.03 -15.33 -37.70
CA THR A 696 -24.61 -14.20 -38.45
C THR A 696 -25.09 -14.68 -39.79
N LEU A 697 -26.40 -14.57 -40.01
CA LEU A 697 -27.02 -14.90 -41.28
C LEU A 697 -26.70 -13.85 -42.37
N GLY A 698 -26.63 -12.59 -41.97
CA GLY A 698 -26.32 -11.47 -42.86
C GLY A 698 -26.91 -10.15 -42.36
N THR A 699 -26.84 -9.15 -43.20
CA THR A 699 -27.43 -7.84 -43.00
C THR A 699 -28.38 -7.43 -44.12
N ALA A 700 -29.36 -6.62 -43.80
CA ALA A 700 -30.27 -6.02 -44.77
C ALA A 700 -30.46 -4.54 -44.48
N THR A 701 -30.40 -3.68 -45.46
CA THR A 701 -30.71 -2.25 -45.32
C THR A 701 -32.24 -2.09 -45.30
N VAL A 702 -32.72 -1.18 -44.43
CA VAL A 702 -34.16 -0.83 -44.40
C VAL A 702 -34.41 0.23 -45.47
N PRO A 703 -35.17 -0.11 -46.53
CA PRO A 703 -35.50 0.85 -47.58
C PRO A 703 -36.51 1.89 -47.09
N VAL A 704 -36.72 2.93 -47.88
CA VAL A 704 -37.69 4.03 -47.57
C VAL A 704 -39.11 3.55 -47.31
N THR A 705 -39.50 2.35 -47.78
CA THR A 705 -40.78 1.73 -47.53
C THR A 705 -40.91 1.18 -46.11
N GLY A 706 -39.82 1.17 -45.34
CA GLY A 706 -39.76 0.63 -43.97
C GLY A 706 -39.80 -0.90 -43.90
N ARG A 707 -39.88 -1.61 -45.03
CA ARG A 707 -39.93 -3.07 -45.09
C ARG A 707 -38.59 -3.64 -45.48
N TRP A 708 -37.98 -4.43 -44.65
CA TRP A 708 -36.71 -5.08 -44.90
C TRP A 708 -36.88 -6.60 -45.04
N ARG A 709 -35.96 -7.22 -45.76
CA ARG A 709 -35.91 -8.68 -45.96
C ARG A 709 -34.50 -9.15 -46.12
N LEU A 710 -34.12 -10.18 -45.43
CA LEU A 710 -32.89 -10.93 -45.63
C LEU A 710 -33.22 -12.34 -46.08
N ALA A 711 -32.85 -12.68 -47.32
CA ALA A 711 -32.99 -14.01 -47.85
C ALA A 711 -31.59 -14.57 -48.20
N VAL A 712 -31.31 -15.75 -47.65
CA VAL A 712 -30.08 -16.51 -47.92
C VAL A 712 -30.44 -17.85 -48.53
N SER A 713 -30.08 -18.09 -49.76
CA SER A 713 -30.47 -19.30 -50.53
C SER A 713 -29.32 -20.31 -50.54
N ASN A 714 -29.68 -21.60 -50.50
CA ASN A 714 -28.76 -22.72 -50.67
C ASN A 714 -27.58 -22.74 -49.66
N SER A 715 -27.77 -22.22 -48.47
CA SER A 715 -26.72 -22.26 -47.45
C SER A 715 -26.38 -23.71 -47.02
N THR A 716 -25.13 -24.05 -47.05
CA THR A 716 -24.57 -25.33 -46.59
C THR A 716 -23.83 -25.19 -45.27
N THR A 717 -23.55 -23.96 -44.81
CA THR A 717 -22.78 -23.65 -43.62
C THR A 717 -23.64 -23.18 -42.45
N ILE A 718 -24.83 -22.56 -42.73
CA ILE A 718 -25.75 -22.07 -41.70
C ILE A 718 -26.89 -23.07 -41.56
N ILE A 719 -26.63 -24.14 -40.82
CA ILE A 719 -27.54 -25.29 -40.65
C ILE A 719 -28.43 -25.05 -39.41
N PRO A 720 -29.77 -24.99 -39.55
CA PRO A 720 -30.62 -24.71 -38.38
C PRO A 720 -30.61 -25.84 -37.35
N THR A 721 -30.85 -25.48 -36.08
CA THR A 721 -31.21 -26.44 -35.03
C THR A 721 -32.63 -26.96 -35.25
N ALA A 722 -33.07 -27.91 -34.45
CA ALA A 722 -34.47 -28.42 -34.53
C ALA A 722 -35.52 -27.33 -34.19
N ALA A 723 -35.13 -26.35 -33.39
CA ALA A 723 -35.94 -25.18 -33.04
C ALA A 723 -35.10 -23.91 -33.13
N PRO A 724 -34.84 -23.42 -34.36
CA PRO A 724 -33.93 -22.27 -34.53
C PRO A 724 -34.61 -20.96 -34.09
N THR A 725 -33.82 -20.05 -33.55
CA THR A 725 -34.24 -18.68 -33.29
C THR A 725 -33.45 -17.71 -34.13
N ALA A 726 -34.03 -16.56 -34.41
CA ALA A 726 -33.32 -15.44 -35.04
C ALA A 726 -33.35 -14.24 -34.09
N THR A 727 -32.19 -13.70 -33.82
CA THR A 727 -32.02 -12.44 -33.13
C THR A 727 -31.66 -11.36 -34.13
N ILE A 728 -32.50 -10.35 -34.22
CA ILE A 728 -32.43 -9.28 -35.21
C ILE A 728 -32.15 -7.98 -34.47
N THR A 729 -31.07 -7.30 -34.85
CA THR A 729 -30.64 -6.02 -34.26
C THR A 729 -30.57 -4.97 -35.35
N THR A 730 -31.17 -3.81 -35.10
CA THR A 730 -31.13 -2.65 -35.99
C THR A 730 -29.94 -1.74 -35.64
N SER A 731 -29.49 -0.90 -36.59
CA SER A 731 -28.40 0.10 -36.32
C SER A 731 -28.74 1.04 -35.17
N PRO A 732 -29.99 1.50 -34.97
CA PRO A 732 -30.39 2.24 -33.77
C PRO A 732 -30.34 1.42 -32.46
N GLY A 733 -30.08 0.12 -32.51
CA GLY A 733 -29.90 -0.74 -31.34
C GLY A 733 -31.13 -1.50 -30.89
N THR A 734 -32.26 -1.38 -31.57
CA THR A 734 -33.45 -2.15 -31.26
C THR A 734 -33.24 -3.64 -31.58
N THR A 735 -33.48 -4.51 -30.63
CA THR A 735 -33.26 -5.96 -30.79
C THR A 735 -34.56 -6.72 -30.59
N ARG A 736 -34.82 -7.73 -31.46
CA ARG A 736 -35.94 -8.67 -31.38
C ARG A 736 -35.43 -10.09 -31.62
N THR A 737 -35.89 -11.01 -30.78
CA THR A 737 -35.63 -12.45 -30.99
C THR A 737 -36.97 -13.12 -31.30
N VAL A 738 -36.99 -13.93 -32.34
CA VAL A 738 -38.19 -14.67 -32.82
C VAL A 738 -37.81 -16.12 -33.09
N ASN A 739 -38.79 -17.01 -32.97
CA ASN A 739 -38.64 -18.39 -33.43
C ASN A 739 -38.67 -18.41 -34.97
N VAL A 740 -37.81 -19.21 -35.58
CA VAL A 740 -37.81 -19.42 -37.01
C VAL A 740 -38.58 -20.68 -37.34
N VAL A 741 -39.55 -20.58 -38.24
CA VAL A 741 -40.37 -21.72 -38.67
C VAL A 741 -39.57 -22.56 -39.68
N VAL A 742 -39.36 -23.82 -39.39
CA VAL A 742 -38.74 -24.80 -40.29
C VAL A 742 -39.80 -25.36 -41.24
N GLN A 743 -39.57 -25.23 -42.55
CA GLN A 743 -40.46 -25.67 -43.63
C GLN A 743 -39.81 -26.69 -44.54
#